data_bb2aca0c519e0dfbbbeda886e1bd392c
#
_entry.id   bb2aca0c519e0dfbbbeda886e1bd392c
#
_cell.length_a   1.000
_cell.length_b   1.000
_cell.length_c   1.000
_cell.angle_alpha   90.00
_cell.angle_beta   90.00
_cell.angle_gamma   90.00
#
_symmetry.space_group_name_H-M   'P 1'
#
loop_
_entity.id
_entity.type
_entity.pdbx_description
1 polymer ?
#
loop_
_entity_poly.entity_id
_entity_poly.type
_entity_poly.pdbx_seq_one_letter_code
_entity_poly.pdbx_strand_id
1 'polypeptide(L)'
;MKSFGHTVRQLPLMFLSAFLLVSCSVSRFVPEGRYLLDDVSVRSDDRSLSTTQFQGYVQQHPNSKWFSLLKVPMSPYLMSGTDTTKWINRFLQRVGQAPVIYDQTKALRTRDDIEAAVRNMGYLHADVDLQERKRRFKLKAIFSIHPGERYFVSDLAENIESDELRSLIDSTRSDSRLHVGMPFDMNELDQERSRINRLLRNKGYYLFNKEFVRFEADTTAGDHEVWLNVVVDDYHTTGQPTHTPHRQFRVGKVNFQTDSLLRRRSIRENVLKAKTLINEGELYQEQHVQGTYSNMASLGAVMNSNIQMQPVADDSTTLDALITVTTNKPHTFNVELEGTNSAGDLGAAVSLSYQNRNLLRGSELLNLKVRGAYEAIKGLDGYEDQDYIEYGAEVSLAFPDLKIPGLSRDFRRKLAATSEVALRYDSQDRPEFHRRVVTGTWRYRWYTDNRRRQHRVDLLDFNYVFMPWISSTFRRDYLENVTSRNAILRYNYEDLFIMRWGYTLNYSSQPLAAATGSYGTNAWNMRLGIESAGNLLYGMTTLFGTAKNSESQYTLFNIAYAQYVKGDFDFAKSFRFTPENSLAVHFGLGIAYPYGNSKVLPYEKRYFSGGANSVRGWSVRELGPGSFQGKDGRIDFINQTGDVKLDMNIEYRGHLFWVLDGAAFVDAGNIWTIRSYDDQPGGQFRFDKFWRQIAVSYGLGLRLNFNYFILRLDAGMKAVHPAYTDVRRHYPIIHPNFGRDFSLHFAVGLPF
;
A
#
# COMPACT_ATOMS: atom_id res chain seq x y z
N MET A 1 -11.37 -44.07 -10.05
CA MET A 1 -10.59 -42.82 -10.24
C MET A 1 -10.13 -42.52 -11.69
N LYS A 2 -10.38 -43.36 -12.68
CA LYS A 2 -10.03 -43.08 -14.10
C LYS A 2 -11.08 -42.25 -14.90
N SER A 3 -12.31 -42.11 -14.38
CA SER A 3 -13.38 -41.35 -15.06
C SER A 3 -13.38 -39.84 -14.79
N PHE A 4 -12.77 -39.38 -13.68
CA PHE A 4 -12.72 -37.95 -13.31
C PHE A 4 -11.72 -37.15 -14.17
N GLY A 5 -10.68 -37.78 -14.73
CA GLY A 5 -9.66 -37.10 -15.51
C GLY A 5 -10.12 -36.66 -16.92
N HIS A 6 -11.11 -37.29 -17.51
CA HIS A 6 -11.65 -36.89 -18.83
C HIS A 6 -12.62 -35.73 -18.73
N THR A 7 -13.41 -35.63 -17.67
CA THR A 7 -14.39 -34.55 -17.44
C THR A 7 -13.71 -33.19 -17.15
N VAL A 8 -12.60 -33.20 -16.41
CA VAL A 8 -11.84 -31.99 -16.09
C VAL A 8 -11.09 -31.44 -17.32
N ARG A 9 -10.71 -32.31 -18.27
CA ARG A 9 -10.06 -31.88 -19.52
C ARG A 9 -11.00 -31.20 -20.49
N GLN A 10 -12.30 -31.47 -20.42
CA GLN A 10 -13.34 -30.89 -21.29
C GLN A 10 -13.95 -29.61 -20.73
N LEU A 11 -13.84 -29.33 -19.41
CA LEU A 11 -14.39 -28.14 -18.79
C LEU A 11 -13.87 -26.82 -19.40
N PRO A 12 -12.55 -26.60 -19.59
CA PRO A 12 -12.05 -25.36 -20.19
C PRO A 12 -12.44 -25.21 -21.65
N LEU A 13 -12.55 -26.31 -22.40
CA LEU A 13 -13.03 -26.27 -23.79
C LEU A 13 -14.54 -25.95 -23.87
N MET A 14 -15.35 -26.50 -22.96
CA MET A 14 -16.78 -26.16 -22.86
C MET A 14 -16.99 -24.70 -22.43
N PHE A 15 -16.19 -24.17 -21.50
CA PHE A 15 -16.22 -22.75 -21.16
C PHE A 15 -15.83 -21.88 -22.34
N LEU A 16 -14.76 -22.23 -23.06
CA LEU A 16 -14.29 -21.48 -24.22
C LEU A 16 -15.31 -21.51 -25.38
N SER A 17 -15.96 -22.66 -25.62
CA SER A 17 -17.01 -22.78 -26.64
C SER A 17 -18.29 -22.05 -26.26
N ALA A 18 -18.70 -22.07 -25.00
CA ALA A 18 -19.82 -21.29 -24.48
C ALA A 18 -19.57 -19.77 -24.64
N PHE A 19 -18.35 -19.31 -24.41
CA PHE A 19 -17.97 -17.91 -24.64
C PHE A 19 -18.02 -17.48 -26.11
N LEU A 20 -17.71 -18.35 -27.06
CA LEU A 20 -17.76 -18.05 -28.48
C LEU A 20 -19.19 -17.94 -29.03
N LEU A 21 -20.16 -18.65 -28.41
CA LEU A 21 -21.57 -18.63 -28.81
C LEU A 21 -22.34 -17.38 -28.32
N VAL A 22 -21.82 -16.63 -27.33
CA VAL A 22 -22.46 -15.44 -26.77
C VAL A 22 -22.41 -14.22 -27.68
N SER A 23 -21.56 -14.21 -28.71
CA SER A 23 -21.39 -13.06 -29.61
C SER A 23 -22.64 -12.68 -30.44
N CYS A 24 -23.61 -13.58 -30.61
CA CYS A 24 -24.79 -13.35 -31.46
C CYS A 24 -26.00 -12.75 -30.73
N SER A 25 -25.98 -12.60 -29.40
CA SER A 25 -27.17 -12.20 -28.64
C SER A 25 -27.25 -10.72 -28.26
N VAL A 26 -26.21 -9.91 -28.53
CA VAL A 26 -26.16 -8.50 -28.14
C VAL A 26 -27.28 -7.67 -28.80
N SER A 27 -27.64 -7.97 -30.05
CA SER A 27 -28.69 -7.24 -30.78
C SER A 27 -30.05 -7.30 -30.11
N ARG A 28 -30.33 -8.35 -29.31
CA ARG A 28 -31.59 -8.50 -28.61
C ARG A 28 -31.83 -7.43 -27.52
N PHE A 29 -30.76 -6.88 -26.99
CA PHE A 29 -30.81 -5.91 -25.88
C PHE A 29 -30.53 -4.47 -26.33
N VAL A 30 -30.32 -4.26 -27.63
CA VAL A 30 -30.15 -2.91 -28.19
C VAL A 30 -31.51 -2.51 -28.80
N PRO A 31 -32.18 -1.44 -28.33
CA PRO A 31 -33.44 -0.98 -28.88
C PRO A 31 -33.31 -0.61 -30.38
N GLU A 32 -34.41 -0.77 -31.14
CA GLU A 32 -34.43 -0.38 -32.55
C GLU A 32 -34.08 1.10 -32.71
N GLY A 33 -33.26 1.42 -33.68
CA GLY A 33 -32.77 2.77 -33.96
C GLY A 33 -31.68 3.27 -33.02
N ARG A 34 -31.24 2.49 -31.98
CA ARG A 34 -30.14 2.83 -31.10
C ARG A 34 -28.93 1.95 -31.35
N TYR A 35 -27.77 2.39 -30.82
CA TYR A 35 -26.49 1.70 -31.02
C TYR A 35 -25.86 1.35 -29.69
N LEU A 36 -25.23 0.18 -29.63
CA LEU A 36 -24.32 -0.19 -28.54
C LEU A 36 -23.03 0.63 -28.66
N LEU A 37 -22.61 1.28 -27.60
CA LEU A 37 -21.29 1.91 -27.53
C LEU A 37 -20.21 0.83 -27.45
N ASP A 38 -19.54 0.57 -28.57
CA ASP A 38 -18.53 -0.49 -28.65
C ASP A 38 -17.14 -0.03 -28.26
N ASP A 39 -16.83 1.25 -28.54
CA ASP A 39 -15.51 1.83 -28.29
C ASP A 39 -15.60 3.35 -28.21
N VAL A 40 -14.75 3.95 -27.37
CA VAL A 40 -14.52 5.38 -27.28
C VAL A 40 -13.03 5.63 -27.39
N SER A 41 -12.61 6.47 -28.29
CA SER A 41 -11.21 6.82 -28.48
C SER A 41 -11.03 8.32 -28.59
N VAL A 42 -10.03 8.85 -27.90
CA VAL A 42 -9.57 10.24 -28.04
C VAL A 42 -8.28 10.20 -28.83
N ARG A 43 -8.20 11.00 -29.87
CA ARG A 43 -7.04 11.11 -30.75
C ARG A 43 -6.64 12.57 -30.88
N SER A 44 -5.40 12.85 -31.12
CA SER A 44 -4.89 14.18 -31.40
C SER A 44 -4.03 14.16 -32.65
N ASP A 45 -4.08 15.21 -33.43
CA ASP A 45 -3.19 15.45 -34.54
C ASP A 45 -1.77 15.77 -34.07
N ASP A 46 -1.67 16.41 -32.90
CA ASP A 46 -0.40 16.66 -32.23
C ASP A 46 0.02 15.46 -31.36
N ARG A 47 1.17 14.85 -31.71
CA ARG A 47 1.75 13.72 -30.97
C ARG A 47 2.31 14.09 -29.61
N SER A 48 2.61 15.39 -29.39
CA SER A 48 3.09 15.87 -28.10
C SER A 48 1.99 15.91 -27.04
N LEU A 49 0.73 16.02 -27.46
CA LEU A 49 -0.44 16.07 -26.58
C LEU A 49 -0.88 14.66 -26.17
N SER A 50 -0.63 14.32 -24.92
CA SER A 50 -1.03 13.01 -24.37
C SER A 50 -2.55 12.89 -24.26
N THR A 51 -3.17 12.02 -25.06
CA THR A 51 -4.60 11.80 -25.07
C THR A 51 -5.13 11.08 -23.83
N THR A 52 -4.27 10.42 -23.04
CA THR A 52 -4.66 9.71 -21.82
C THR A 52 -5.20 10.62 -20.73
N GLN A 53 -4.76 11.86 -20.67
CA GLN A 53 -5.24 12.86 -19.70
C GLN A 53 -6.71 13.24 -19.94
N PHE A 54 -7.22 13.11 -21.16
CA PHE A 54 -8.60 13.44 -21.50
C PHE A 54 -9.60 12.31 -21.25
N GLN A 55 -9.14 11.12 -20.84
CA GLN A 55 -10.03 10.00 -20.51
C GLN A 55 -10.96 10.32 -19.31
N GLY A 56 -10.55 11.22 -18.42
CA GLY A 56 -11.37 11.67 -17.30
C GLY A 56 -12.59 12.53 -17.69
N TYR A 57 -12.58 13.13 -18.87
CA TYR A 57 -13.68 13.96 -19.38
C TYR A 57 -14.72 13.15 -20.17
N VAL A 58 -14.43 11.88 -20.49
CA VAL A 58 -15.35 11.01 -21.22
C VAL A 58 -16.54 10.67 -20.31
N GLN A 59 -17.73 11.19 -20.66
CA GLN A 59 -18.96 11.03 -19.90
C GLN A 59 -19.57 9.62 -20.00
N GLN A 60 -19.25 8.88 -21.04
CA GLN A 60 -19.81 7.57 -21.30
C GLN A 60 -18.73 6.58 -21.75
N HIS A 61 -18.46 5.58 -20.92
CA HIS A 61 -17.50 4.54 -21.22
C HIS A 61 -18.17 3.30 -21.84
N PRO A 62 -17.54 2.64 -22.83
CA PRO A 62 -18.05 1.39 -23.39
C PRO A 62 -17.97 0.28 -22.34
N ASN A 63 -18.70 -0.82 -22.59
CA ASN A 63 -18.61 -2.01 -21.74
C ASN A 63 -17.16 -2.53 -21.67
N SER A 64 -16.78 -2.92 -20.47
CA SER A 64 -15.43 -3.40 -20.14
C SER A 64 -15.03 -4.63 -20.96
N LYS A 65 -13.75 -4.69 -21.35
CA LYS A 65 -13.19 -5.80 -22.14
C LYS A 65 -11.94 -6.35 -21.45
N TRP A 66 -11.89 -7.65 -21.27
CA TRP A 66 -10.68 -8.34 -20.83
C TRP A 66 -9.65 -8.38 -21.94
N PHE A 67 -8.40 -8.07 -21.61
CA PHE A 67 -7.30 -7.95 -22.57
C PHE A 67 -7.66 -7.11 -23.82
N SER A 68 -8.55 -6.11 -23.64
CA SER A 68 -9.09 -5.26 -24.73
C SER A 68 -9.88 -6.02 -25.82
N LEU A 69 -10.17 -7.30 -25.63
CA LEU A 69 -10.79 -8.18 -26.63
C LEU A 69 -12.13 -8.78 -26.16
N LEU A 70 -12.17 -9.35 -24.98
CA LEU A 70 -13.28 -10.17 -24.50
C LEU A 70 -14.25 -9.40 -23.60
N LYS A 71 -15.52 -9.30 -23.97
CA LYS A 71 -16.59 -8.63 -23.19
C LYS A 71 -17.14 -9.55 -22.09
N VAL A 72 -16.25 -10.07 -21.23
CA VAL A 72 -16.60 -11.01 -20.15
C VAL A 72 -17.65 -10.46 -19.19
N PRO A 73 -17.56 -9.20 -18.70
CA PRO A 73 -18.53 -8.65 -17.75
C PRO A 73 -19.97 -8.56 -18.30
N MET A 74 -20.14 -8.43 -19.61
CA MET A 74 -21.45 -8.38 -20.26
C MET A 74 -22.07 -9.77 -20.48
N SER A 75 -21.26 -10.83 -20.48
CA SER A 75 -21.71 -12.19 -20.82
C SER A 75 -22.89 -12.70 -20.00
N PRO A 76 -22.92 -12.57 -18.64
CA PRO A 76 -24.09 -13.01 -17.87
C PRO A 76 -25.37 -12.27 -18.26
N TYR A 77 -25.29 -10.97 -18.51
CA TYR A 77 -26.43 -10.18 -18.98
C TYR A 77 -26.95 -10.68 -20.33
N LEU A 78 -26.05 -10.98 -21.27
CA LEU A 78 -26.43 -11.48 -22.61
C LEU A 78 -27.00 -12.89 -22.58
N MET A 79 -26.63 -13.69 -21.58
CA MET A 79 -27.19 -15.03 -21.36
C MET A 79 -28.60 -14.99 -20.78
N SER A 80 -29.02 -13.86 -20.22
CA SER A 80 -30.37 -13.71 -19.70
C SER A 80 -31.41 -13.66 -20.84
N GLY A 81 -32.65 -14.05 -20.55
CA GLY A 81 -33.76 -13.76 -21.41
C GLY A 81 -34.29 -12.34 -21.22
N THR A 82 -35.12 -11.88 -22.15
CA THR A 82 -35.80 -10.57 -22.07
C THR A 82 -36.94 -10.57 -21.07
N ASP A 83 -37.47 -11.75 -20.72
CA ASP A 83 -38.54 -11.93 -19.75
C ASP A 83 -38.00 -11.74 -18.32
N THR A 84 -38.25 -10.57 -17.75
CA THR A 84 -37.83 -10.18 -16.40
C THR A 84 -38.72 -10.78 -15.29
N THR A 85 -39.76 -11.51 -15.62
CA THR A 85 -40.61 -12.21 -14.61
C THR A 85 -39.87 -13.42 -14.02
N LYS A 86 -39.00 -14.05 -14.81
CA LYS A 86 -38.19 -15.21 -14.38
C LYS A 86 -37.06 -14.77 -13.47
N TRP A 87 -36.96 -15.40 -12.30
CA TRP A 87 -35.94 -15.07 -11.30
C TRP A 87 -34.51 -15.21 -11.81
N ILE A 88 -34.23 -16.21 -12.67
CA ILE A 88 -32.91 -16.47 -13.23
C ILE A 88 -32.49 -15.34 -14.18
N ASN A 89 -33.40 -14.79 -14.99
CA ASN A 89 -33.11 -13.68 -15.89
C ASN A 89 -32.80 -12.41 -15.09
N ARG A 90 -33.60 -12.12 -14.04
CA ARG A 90 -33.33 -11.00 -13.13
C ARG A 90 -31.98 -11.15 -12.43
N PHE A 91 -31.63 -12.34 -12.01
CA PHE A 91 -30.35 -12.62 -11.38
C PHE A 91 -29.19 -12.36 -12.38
N LEU A 92 -29.25 -12.93 -13.59
CA LEU A 92 -28.23 -12.76 -14.62
C LEU A 92 -28.11 -11.29 -15.08
N GLN A 93 -29.22 -10.55 -15.18
CA GLN A 93 -29.21 -9.13 -15.50
C GLN A 93 -28.64 -8.28 -14.37
N ARG A 94 -28.87 -8.64 -13.12
CA ARG A 94 -28.28 -7.95 -11.95
C ARG A 94 -26.78 -8.19 -11.82
N VAL A 95 -26.35 -9.40 -12.14
CA VAL A 95 -24.95 -9.82 -11.99
C VAL A 95 -24.11 -9.36 -13.16
N GLY A 96 -24.63 -9.42 -14.39
CA GLY A 96 -23.93 -9.01 -15.60
C GLY A 96 -23.99 -7.50 -15.85
N GLN A 97 -23.03 -6.99 -16.60
CA GLN A 97 -23.01 -5.59 -17.05
C GLN A 97 -24.01 -5.36 -18.17
N ALA A 98 -24.96 -4.44 -17.98
CA ALA A 98 -25.90 -4.07 -19.04
C ALA A 98 -25.19 -3.48 -20.26
N PRO A 99 -25.67 -3.74 -21.50
CA PRO A 99 -25.12 -3.09 -22.70
C PRO A 99 -25.23 -1.56 -22.62
N VAL A 100 -24.13 -0.87 -22.81
CA VAL A 100 -24.09 0.60 -22.78
C VAL A 100 -24.61 1.11 -24.11
N ILE A 101 -25.80 1.73 -24.09
CA ILE A 101 -26.41 2.32 -25.28
C ILE A 101 -25.84 3.70 -25.50
N TYR A 102 -25.42 4.01 -26.71
CA TYR A 102 -24.85 5.29 -27.08
C TYR A 102 -25.86 6.43 -26.85
N ASP A 103 -25.41 7.48 -26.18
CA ASP A 103 -26.14 8.71 -25.90
C ASP A 103 -25.39 9.89 -26.52
N GLN A 104 -25.99 10.47 -27.55
CA GLN A 104 -25.41 11.57 -28.32
C GLN A 104 -25.21 12.82 -27.44
N THR A 105 -26.14 13.09 -26.49
CA THR A 105 -26.03 14.25 -25.60
C THR A 105 -24.78 14.16 -24.72
N LYS A 106 -24.50 12.97 -24.20
CA LYS A 106 -23.27 12.72 -23.41
C LYS A 106 -22.02 12.82 -24.26
N ALA A 107 -22.08 12.35 -25.51
CA ALA A 107 -20.96 12.45 -26.43
C ALA A 107 -20.65 13.92 -26.80
N LEU A 108 -21.66 14.74 -27.04
CA LEU A 108 -21.48 16.17 -27.29
C LEU A 108 -20.90 16.90 -26.07
N ARG A 109 -21.40 16.60 -24.87
CA ARG A 109 -20.79 17.14 -23.62
C ARG A 109 -19.33 16.72 -23.46
N THR A 110 -19.02 15.45 -23.76
CA THR A 110 -17.62 14.98 -23.74
C THR A 110 -16.74 15.76 -24.70
N ARG A 111 -17.23 16.06 -25.91
CA ARG A 111 -16.53 16.88 -26.89
C ARG A 111 -16.24 18.27 -26.31
N ASP A 112 -17.29 18.93 -25.79
CA ASP A 112 -17.18 20.28 -25.24
C ASP A 112 -16.25 20.34 -24.02
N ASP A 113 -16.33 19.33 -23.13
CA ASP A 113 -15.44 19.20 -21.97
C ASP A 113 -13.97 19.01 -22.37
N ILE A 114 -13.71 18.18 -23.41
CA ILE A 114 -12.34 17.97 -23.92
C ILE A 114 -11.83 19.25 -24.58
N GLU A 115 -12.66 19.92 -25.40
CA GLU A 115 -12.31 21.17 -26.07
C GLU A 115 -11.92 22.25 -25.06
N ALA A 116 -12.76 22.44 -24.01
CA ALA A 116 -12.45 23.36 -22.92
C ALA A 116 -11.15 23.01 -22.19
N ALA A 117 -10.91 21.70 -21.95
CA ALA A 117 -9.68 21.24 -21.30
C ALA A 117 -8.43 21.51 -22.16
N VAL A 118 -8.51 21.33 -23.48
CA VAL A 118 -7.41 21.62 -24.41
C VAL A 118 -7.16 23.13 -24.51
N ARG A 119 -8.22 23.94 -24.56
CA ARG A 119 -8.09 25.40 -24.54
C ARG A 119 -7.42 25.91 -23.26
N ASN A 120 -7.76 25.33 -22.12
CA ASN A 120 -7.13 25.64 -20.84
C ASN A 120 -5.63 25.32 -20.78
N MET A 121 -5.14 24.47 -21.68
CA MET A 121 -3.71 24.13 -21.81
C MET A 121 -2.95 25.09 -22.77
N GLY A 122 -3.60 26.16 -23.24
CA GLY A 122 -3.03 27.19 -24.10
C GLY A 122 -3.25 27.00 -25.59
N TYR A 123 -4.06 26.04 -25.99
CA TYR A 123 -4.48 25.87 -27.39
C TYR A 123 -5.81 26.60 -27.61
N LEU A 124 -5.78 27.93 -27.63
CA LEU A 124 -7.00 28.77 -27.57
C LEU A 124 -7.96 28.54 -28.72
N HIS A 125 -7.47 28.14 -29.88
CA HIS A 125 -8.26 27.84 -31.09
C HIS A 125 -8.47 26.34 -31.30
N ALA A 126 -8.31 25.53 -30.21
CA ALA A 126 -8.57 24.11 -30.31
C ALA A 126 -10.02 23.83 -30.68
N ASP A 127 -10.20 22.86 -31.54
CA ASP A 127 -11.49 22.29 -31.95
C ASP A 127 -11.48 20.77 -31.75
N VAL A 128 -12.64 20.21 -31.42
CA VAL A 128 -12.77 18.76 -31.19
C VAL A 128 -13.93 18.21 -32.00
N ASP A 129 -13.59 17.38 -32.96
CA ASP A 129 -14.56 16.69 -33.79
C ASP A 129 -15.03 15.39 -33.16
N LEU A 130 -16.35 15.17 -33.19
CA LEU A 130 -16.97 13.89 -32.86
C LEU A 130 -17.31 13.10 -34.12
N GLN A 131 -16.57 12.02 -34.37
CA GLN A 131 -16.83 11.09 -35.45
C GLN A 131 -17.55 9.86 -34.95
N GLU A 132 -18.76 9.60 -35.45
CA GLU A 132 -19.56 8.41 -35.16
C GLU A 132 -19.37 7.36 -36.28
N ARG A 133 -18.67 6.25 -35.94
CA ARG A 133 -18.53 5.12 -36.89
C ARG A 133 -19.55 4.04 -36.52
N LYS A 134 -20.60 3.95 -37.30
CA LYS A 134 -21.69 2.99 -37.15
C LYS A 134 -21.42 1.71 -37.94
N ARG A 135 -21.60 0.55 -37.30
CA ARG A 135 -21.50 -0.76 -37.96
C ARG A 135 -22.57 -1.71 -37.37
N ARG A 136 -23.61 -2.02 -38.16
CA ARG A 136 -24.77 -2.77 -37.71
C ARG A 136 -25.40 -2.10 -36.47
N PHE A 137 -25.43 -2.77 -35.33
CA PHE A 137 -25.96 -2.27 -34.05
C PHE A 137 -24.90 -1.66 -33.13
N LYS A 138 -23.65 -1.52 -33.58
CA LYS A 138 -22.53 -0.99 -32.79
C LYS A 138 -22.11 0.39 -33.28
N LEU A 139 -21.64 1.22 -32.36
CA LEU A 139 -21.10 2.54 -32.64
C LEU A 139 -19.76 2.72 -31.95
N LYS A 140 -18.80 3.27 -32.67
CA LYS A 140 -17.56 3.80 -32.11
C LYS A 140 -17.60 5.31 -32.14
N ALA A 141 -17.38 5.95 -30.97
CA ALA A 141 -17.22 7.38 -30.84
C ALA A 141 -15.73 7.73 -30.85
N ILE A 142 -15.33 8.58 -31.78
CA ILE A 142 -13.95 9.02 -31.92
C ILE A 142 -13.94 10.53 -31.73
N PHE A 143 -13.25 11.00 -30.70
CA PHE A 143 -13.00 12.40 -30.44
C PHE A 143 -11.64 12.77 -31.05
N SER A 144 -11.65 13.56 -32.11
CA SER A 144 -10.43 14.01 -32.77
C SER A 144 -10.14 15.45 -32.36
N ILE A 145 -9.02 15.61 -31.66
CA ILE A 145 -8.54 16.90 -31.17
C ILE A 145 -7.67 17.54 -32.24
N HIS A 146 -8.07 18.72 -32.70
CA HIS A 146 -7.33 19.61 -33.57
C HIS A 146 -6.85 20.81 -32.74
N PRO A 147 -5.69 20.69 -32.04
CA PRO A 147 -5.29 21.66 -31.04
C PRO A 147 -4.96 23.03 -31.62
N GLY A 148 -4.56 23.08 -32.87
CA GLY A 148 -3.98 24.27 -33.44
C GLY A 148 -2.61 24.59 -32.85
N GLU A 149 -2.16 25.84 -32.98
CA GLU A 149 -0.90 26.26 -32.39
C GLU A 149 -1.09 26.64 -30.91
N ARG A 150 -0.08 26.35 -30.12
CA ARG A 150 -0.10 26.64 -28.67
C ARG A 150 0.36 28.06 -28.41
N TYR A 151 -0.32 28.76 -27.53
CA TYR A 151 0.05 30.09 -27.08
C TYR A 151 1.09 30.04 -25.97
N PHE A 152 2.03 31.00 -26.03
CA PHE A 152 3.10 31.14 -25.05
C PHE A 152 3.13 32.55 -24.46
N VAL A 153 3.56 32.65 -23.21
CA VAL A 153 3.70 33.95 -22.54
C VAL A 153 4.92 34.66 -23.11
N SER A 154 4.69 35.77 -23.84
CA SER A 154 5.77 36.57 -24.46
C SER A 154 6.28 37.67 -23.52
N ASP A 155 5.42 38.19 -22.66
CA ASP A 155 5.77 39.18 -21.65
C ASP A 155 4.98 38.95 -20.37
N LEU A 156 5.59 39.27 -19.23
CA LEU A 156 5.03 39.09 -17.89
C LEU A 156 5.14 40.36 -17.10
N ALA A 157 4.01 41.03 -16.91
CA ALA A 157 3.88 42.22 -16.06
C ALA A 157 3.25 41.88 -14.70
N GLU A 158 3.52 42.67 -13.71
CA GLU A 158 2.98 42.56 -12.37
C GLU A 158 2.40 43.91 -11.92
N ASN A 159 1.10 43.91 -11.61
CA ASN A 159 0.42 45.07 -11.06
C ASN A 159 -0.02 44.76 -9.62
N ILE A 160 0.82 45.14 -8.66
CA ILE A 160 0.58 44.94 -7.24
C ILE A 160 0.52 46.31 -6.59
N GLU A 161 -0.65 46.66 -6.04
CA GLU A 161 -0.87 48.02 -5.49
C GLU A 161 0.02 48.27 -4.25
N SER A 162 0.18 47.29 -3.39
CA SER A 162 0.97 47.37 -2.16
C SER A 162 2.45 47.04 -2.40
N ASP A 163 3.35 48.01 -2.11
CA ASP A 163 4.81 47.79 -2.20
C ASP A 163 5.31 46.71 -1.24
N GLU A 164 4.65 46.53 -0.08
CA GLU A 164 4.97 45.49 0.90
C GLU A 164 4.67 44.12 0.33
N LEU A 165 3.48 43.91 -0.26
CA LEU A 165 3.10 42.66 -0.90
C LEU A 165 4.01 42.34 -2.08
N ARG A 166 4.34 43.35 -2.90
CA ARG A 166 5.28 43.23 -4.02
C ARG A 166 6.63 42.69 -3.55
N SER A 167 7.20 43.32 -2.53
CA SER A 167 8.49 42.89 -1.95
C SER A 167 8.48 41.44 -1.46
N LEU A 168 7.37 41.00 -0.83
CA LEU A 168 7.22 39.64 -0.35
C LEU A 168 7.10 38.63 -1.50
N ILE A 169 6.33 38.95 -2.54
CA ILE A 169 6.14 38.09 -3.71
C ILE A 169 7.47 37.99 -4.48
N ASP A 170 8.17 39.10 -4.69
CA ASP A 170 9.48 39.15 -5.33
C ASP A 170 10.54 38.33 -4.58
N SER A 171 10.52 38.33 -3.25
CA SER A 171 11.47 37.56 -2.44
C SER A 171 11.39 36.05 -2.69
N THR A 172 10.29 35.56 -3.28
CA THR A 172 10.05 34.15 -3.62
C THR A 172 9.87 33.93 -5.13
N ARG A 173 10.41 34.84 -5.94
CA ARG A 173 10.27 34.79 -7.41
C ARG A 173 10.87 33.53 -8.02
N SER A 174 11.93 32.99 -7.41
CA SER A 174 12.53 31.71 -7.80
C SER A 174 11.55 30.52 -7.72
N ASP A 175 10.53 30.63 -6.89
CA ASP A 175 9.51 29.59 -6.70
C ASP A 175 8.27 29.82 -7.57
N SER A 176 8.24 30.94 -8.32
CA SER A 176 7.15 31.25 -9.25
C SER A 176 7.10 30.24 -10.39
N ARG A 177 5.91 29.86 -10.77
CA ARG A 177 5.65 29.01 -11.93
C ARG A 177 5.57 29.79 -13.23
N LEU A 178 5.44 31.12 -13.14
CA LEU A 178 5.29 31.98 -14.29
C LEU A 178 6.68 32.48 -14.76
N HIS A 179 6.92 32.34 -16.04
CA HIS A 179 8.12 32.87 -16.71
C HIS A 179 7.84 33.11 -18.19
N VAL A 180 8.55 34.05 -18.78
CA VAL A 180 8.49 34.30 -20.21
C VAL A 180 8.92 33.06 -20.99
N GLY A 181 8.19 32.72 -22.04
CA GLY A 181 8.37 31.52 -22.87
C GLY A 181 7.64 30.28 -22.35
N MET A 182 6.95 30.34 -21.20
CA MET A 182 6.11 29.24 -20.76
C MET A 182 4.84 29.12 -21.62
N PRO A 183 4.28 27.91 -21.74
CA PRO A 183 2.94 27.74 -22.31
C PRO A 183 1.90 28.48 -21.49
N PHE A 184 0.93 29.09 -22.15
CA PHE A 184 -0.21 29.73 -21.49
C PHE A 184 -1.20 28.67 -20.97
N ASP A 185 -0.97 28.18 -19.75
CA ASP A 185 -1.75 27.07 -19.14
C ASP A 185 -2.49 27.57 -17.90
N MET A 186 -3.82 27.49 -17.91
CA MET A 186 -4.68 27.92 -16.81
C MET A 186 -4.41 27.18 -15.51
N ASN A 187 -3.91 25.93 -15.56
CA ASN A 187 -3.56 25.21 -14.35
C ASN A 187 -2.30 25.80 -13.70
N GLU A 188 -1.32 26.25 -14.50
CA GLU A 188 -0.12 26.89 -13.95
C GLU A 188 -0.48 28.27 -13.36
N LEU A 189 -1.42 28.99 -13.97
CA LEU A 189 -1.95 30.25 -13.40
C LEU A 189 -2.64 30.00 -12.05
N ASP A 190 -3.52 29.00 -11.93
CA ASP A 190 -4.20 28.70 -10.66
C ASP A 190 -3.22 28.18 -9.58
N GLN A 191 -2.19 27.45 -9.98
CA GLN A 191 -1.12 27.03 -9.07
C GLN A 191 -0.32 28.25 -8.56
N GLU A 192 -0.03 29.22 -9.42
CA GLU A 192 0.64 30.46 -9.01
C GLU A 192 -0.25 31.29 -8.08
N ARG A 193 -1.52 31.43 -8.40
CA ARG A 193 -2.53 32.04 -7.50
C ARG A 193 -2.52 31.38 -6.12
N SER A 194 -2.49 30.07 -6.10
CA SER A 194 -2.43 29.27 -4.86
C SER A 194 -1.08 29.43 -4.13
N ARG A 195 0.04 29.63 -4.84
CA ARG A 195 1.37 29.91 -4.28
C ARG A 195 1.37 31.25 -3.57
N ILE A 196 0.92 32.30 -4.27
CA ILE A 196 0.86 33.67 -3.72
C ILE A 196 -0.06 33.71 -2.50
N ASN A 197 -1.25 33.12 -2.58
CA ASN A 197 -2.16 33.03 -1.46
C ASN A 197 -1.52 32.37 -0.24
N ARG A 198 -0.87 31.21 -0.42
CA ARG A 198 -0.17 30.50 0.67
C ARG A 198 0.98 31.31 1.23
N LEU A 199 1.76 31.98 0.39
CA LEU A 199 2.86 32.83 0.82
C LEU A 199 2.35 33.94 1.74
N LEU A 200 1.39 34.70 1.29
CA LEU A 200 0.88 35.86 2.03
C LEU A 200 0.15 35.46 3.32
N ARG A 201 -0.66 34.38 3.28
CA ARG A 201 -1.28 33.82 4.51
C ARG A 201 -0.26 33.33 5.53
N ASN A 202 0.89 32.87 5.08
CA ASN A 202 2.00 32.48 5.97
C ASN A 202 2.85 33.67 6.46
N LYS A 203 2.63 34.83 5.89
CA LYS A 203 3.29 36.11 6.30
C LYS A 203 2.37 37.02 7.13
N GLY A 204 1.26 36.48 7.61
CA GLY A 204 0.35 37.21 8.52
C GLY A 204 -0.91 37.75 7.89
N TYR A 205 -1.09 37.72 6.59
CA TYR A 205 -2.25 38.25 5.91
C TYR A 205 -3.44 37.29 5.99
N TYR A 206 -4.07 37.25 7.15
CA TYR A 206 -5.17 36.30 7.47
C TYR A 206 -6.37 36.42 6.55
N LEU A 207 -6.76 37.63 6.19
CA LEU A 207 -7.91 37.89 5.32
C LEU A 207 -7.60 37.75 3.82
N PHE A 208 -6.32 37.54 3.46
CA PHE A 208 -5.98 37.33 2.06
C PHE A 208 -6.54 36.00 1.56
N ASN A 209 -7.09 36.00 0.37
CA ASN A 209 -7.55 34.79 -0.32
C ASN A 209 -7.15 34.82 -1.80
N LYS A 210 -7.28 33.70 -2.48
CA LYS A 210 -6.87 33.57 -3.87
C LYS A 210 -7.67 34.42 -4.88
N GLU A 211 -8.81 34.93 -4.50
CA GLU A 211 -9.67 35.79 -5.37
C GLU A 211 -9.08 37.16 -5.56
N PHE A 212 -8.21 37.62 -4.66
CA PHE A 212 -7.44 38.86 -4.82
C PHE A 212 -6.31 38.75 -5.85
N VAL A 213 -6.01 37.56 -6.34
CA VAL A 213 -5.02 37.36 -7.40
C VAL A 213 -5.75 37.12 -8.71
N ARG A 214 -5.67 38.08 -9.62
CA ARG A 214 -6.27 38.02 -10.98
C ARG A 214 -5.17 37.95 -12.03
N PHE A 215 -5.49 37.36 -13.15
CA PHE A 215 -4.66 37.38 -14.34
C PHE A 215 -5.40 38.05 -15.47
N GLU A 216 -4.75 39.05 -16.09
CA GLU A 216 -5.20 39.70 -17.30
C GLU A 216 -4.30 39.24 -18.43
N ALA A 217 -4.88 38.66 -19.47
CA ALA A 217 -4.17 38.10 -20.60
C ALA A 217 -4.59 38.82 -21.89
N ASP A 218 -3.65 39.42 -22.58
CA ASP A 218 -3.85 39.96 -23.91
C ASP A 218 -3.27 38.97 -24.95
N THR A 219 -4.19 38.40 -25.73
CA THR A 219 -3.88 37.43 -26.78
C THR A 219 -3.74 38.05 -28.15
N THR A 220 -3.82 39.39 -28.25
CA THR A 220 -3.68 40.16 -29.49
C THR A 220 -2.29 40.76 -29.66
N ALA A 221 -1.41 40.54 -28.69
CA ALA A 221 -0.04 41.11 -28.64
C ALA A 221 0.90 40.60 -29.76
N GLY A 222 0.64 39.41 -30.29
CA GLY A 222 1.43 38.79 -31.36
C GLY A 222 0.81 37.50 -31.85
N ASP A 223 1.48 36.83 -32.80
CA ASP A 223 1.01 35.57 -33.35
C ASP A 223 1.34 34.43 -32.39
N HIS A 224 0.30 33.85 -31.77
CA HIS A 224 0.41 32.81 -30.72
C HIS A 224 1.14 33.27 -29.45
N GLU A 225 1.17 34.56 -29.19
CA GLU A 225 1.77 35.18 -28.03
C GLU A 225 0.71 35.72 -27.06
N VAL A 226 1.03 35.67 -25.78
CA VAL A 226 0.17 36.21 -24.72
C VAL A 226 0.99 37.15 -23.86
N TRP A 227 0.53 38.38 -23.76
CA TRP A 227 1.03 39.31 -22.73
C TRP A 227 0.22 39.07 -21.46
N LEU A 228 0.87 38.66 -20.39
CA LEU A 228 0.26 38.27 -19.13
C LEU A 228 0.56 39.33 -18.04
N ASN A 229 -0.48 39.84 -17.41
CA ASN A 229 -0.39 40.74 -16.27
C ASN A 229 -0.95 40.06 -15.02
N VAL A 230 -0.11 39.94 -13.97
CA VAL A 230 -0.50 39.44 -12.64
C VAL A 230 -0.97 40.60 -11.80
N VAL A 231 -2.25 40.62 -11.47
CA VAL A 231 -2.86 41.70 -10.65
C VAL A 231 -3.14 41.18 -9.25
N VAL A 232 -2.63 41.85 -8.23
CA VAL A 232 -2.97 41.59 -6.84
C VAL A 232 -3.75 42.79 -6.30
N ASP A 233 -5.05 42.58 -6.14
CA ASP A 233 -5.97 43.62 -5.67
C ASP A 233 -5.81 43.85 -4.17
N ASP A 234 -6.11 45.07 -3.73
CA ASP A 234 -6.25 45.40 -2.32
C ASP A 234 -7.51 44.76 -1.70
N TYR A 235 -7.55 44.74 -0.37
CA TYR A 235 -8.65 44.14 0.38
C TYR A 235 -9.96 44.89 0.09
N HIS A 236 -10.97 44.15 -0.37
CA HIS A 236 -12.32 44.63 -0.54
C HIS A 236 -13.34 43.57 -0.14
N THR A 237 -14.50 44.02 0.34
CA THR A 237 -15.62 43.12 0.64
C THR A 237 -16.62 43.20 -0.51
N THR A 238 -17.15 42.06 -0.92
CA THR A 238 -18.13 41.97 -2.01
C THR A 238 -19.29 42.97 -1.78
N GLY A 239 -19.46 43.92 -2.71
CA GLY A 239 -20.51 44.93 -2.65
C GLY A 239 -20.13 46.24 -1.96
N GLN A 240 -18.88 46.41 -1.49
CA GLN A 240 -18.37 47.71 -1.01
C GLN A 240 -17.31 48.28 -1.97
N PRO A 241 -17.42 49.57 -2.37
CA PRO A 241 -16.47 50.17 -3.31
C PRO A 241 -15.15 50.62 -2.69
N THR A 242 -14.94 50.41 -1.39
CA THR A 242 -13.73 50.83 -0.68
C THR A 242 -12.66 49.77 -0.72
N HIS A 243 -11.54 50.07 -1.36
CA HIS A 243 -10.32 49.28 -1.32
C HIS A 243 -9.47 49.76 -0.13
N THR A 244 -8.95 48.79 0.65
CA THR A 244 -8.05 49.09 1.77
C THR A 244 -6.84 48.17 1.70
N PRO A 245 -5.62 48.64 2.07
CA PRO A 245 -4.45 47.78 2.08
C PRO A 245 -4.66 46.52 2.95
N HIS A 246 -4.13 45.40 2.50
CA HIS A 246 -4.11 44.18 3.30
C HIS A 246 -3.31 44.40 4.59
N ARG A 247 -3.84 43.91 5.71
CA ARG A 247 -3.20 44.03 7.02
C ARG A 247 -2.64 42.69 7.50
N GLN A 248 -1.52 42.77 8.19
CA GLN A 248 -0.96 41.63 8.89
C GLN A 248 -1.65 41.44 10.24
N PHE A 249 -1.90 40.19 10.59
CA PHE A 249 -2.51 39.81 11.85
C PHE A 249 -1.50 39.05 12.74
N ARG A 250 -1.57 39.33 14.03
CA ARG A 250 -0.83 38.58 15.06
C ARG A 250 -1.76 37.67 15.84
N VAL A 251 -1.22 36.60 16.37
CA VAL A 251 -1.95 35.71 17.26
C VAL A 251 -1.99 36.33 18.65
N GLY A 252 -3.19 36.51 19.18
CA GLY A 252 -3.42 36.91 20.56
C GLY A 252 -3.36 35.74 21.52
N LYS A 253 -4.44 35.44 22.21
CA LYS A 253 -4.52 34.33 23.16
C LYS A 253 -4.86 33.02 22.47
N VAL A 254 -4.27 31.93 22.93
CA VAL A 254 -4.60 30.57 22.47
C VAL A 254 -5.35 29.82 23.55
N ASN A 255 -6.67 29.68 23.34
CA ASN A 255 -7.59 29.08 24.30
C ASN A 255 -7.97 27.66 23.87
N PHE A 256 -8.06 26.75 24.85
CA PHE A 256 -8.47 25.36 24.61
C PHE A 256 -9.81 25.08 25.27
N GLN A 257 -10.73 24.54 24.48
CA GLN A 257 -12.03 24.08 24.95
C GLN A 257 -12.15 22.58 24.67
N THR A 258 -12.45 21.79 25.69
CA THR A 258 -12.65 20.34 25.55
C THR A 258 -14.10 19.99 25.84
N ASP A 259 -14.70 19.17 24.97
CA ASP A 259 -16.09 18.70 25.02
C ASP A 259 -16.36 17.64 26.11
N SER A 260 -15.47 17.45 27.04
CA SER A 260 -15.62 16.42 28.07
C SER A 260 -16.49 16.93 29.21
N LEU A 261 -17.72 16.44 29.33
CA LEU A 261 -18.62 16.63 30.46
C LEU A 261 -18.00 16.18 31.81
N LEU A 262 -16.93 15.39 31.81
CA LEU A 262 -16.21 14.92 32.95
C LEU A 262 -14.75 15.40 32.90
N ARG A 263 -14.40 16.41 33.69
CA ARG A 263 -13.02 16.94 33.83
C ARG A 263 -11.94 15.83 34.00
N ARG A 264 -12.29 14.70 34.64
CA ARG A 264 -11.38 13.56 34.84
C ARG A 264 -11.04 12.80 33.54
N ARG A 265 -11.77 12.96 32.45
CA ARG A 265 -11.56 12.28 31.16
C ARG A 265 -10.94 13.17 30.10
N SER A 266 -10.80 14.49 30.37
CA SER A 266 -10.20 15.43 29.43
C SER A 266 -8.70 15.18 29.26
N ILE A 267 -8.18 15.47 28.05
CA ILE A 267 -6.75 15.51 27.80
C ILE A 267 -6.15 16.69 28.60
N ARG A 268 -4.95 16.52 29.14
CA ARG A 268 -4.25 17.61 29.84
C ARG A 268 -3.94 18.74 28.86
N GLU A 269 -4.21 19.98 29.26
CA GLU A 269 -3.96 21.18 28.45
C GLU A 269 -2.51 21.29 27.97
N ASN A 270 -1.55 20.90 28.79
CA ASN A 270 -0.13 20.90 28.43
C ASN A 270 0.17 19.97 27.24
N VAL A 271 -0.62 18.90 27.03
CA VAL A 271 -0.48 18.01 25.86
C VAL A 271 -1.04 18.71 24.61
N LEU A 272 -2.17 19.40 24.75
CA LEU A 272 -2.74 20.19 23.64
C LEU A 272 -1.81 21.33 23.23
N LYS A 273 -1.28 22.07 24.23
CA LYS A 273 -0.25 23.11 24.01
C LYS A 273 0.99 22.56 23.32
N ALA A 274 1.47 21.40 23.73
CA ALA A 274 2.63 20.76 23.10
C ALA A 274 2.40 20.33 21.64
N LYS A 275 1.15 20.13 21.23
CA LYS A 275 0.77 19.76 19.85
C LYS A 275 0.36 20.95 18.99
N THR A 276 0.18 22.12 19.59
CA THR A 276 -0.18 23.37 18.91
C THR A 276 1.08 24.03 18.35
N LEU A 277 1.06 24.40 17.06
CA LEU A 277 2.12 25.18 16.42
C LEU A 277 1.82 26.68 16.40
N ILE A 278 0.60 27.05 16.77
CA ILE A 278 0.15 28.45 16.88
C ILE A 278 0.71 28.99 18.20
N ASN A 279 1.52 30.05 18.15
CA ASN A 279 2.15 30.68 19.32
C ASN A 279 1.62 32.11 19.50
N GLU A 280 1.36 32.49 20.74
CA GLU A 280 0.92 33.85 21.11
C GLU A 280 2.00 34.88 20.76
N GLY A 281 1.59 36.03 20.21
CA GLY A 281 2.46 37.14 19.82
C GLY A 281 3.14 36.98 18.43
N GLU A 282 3.12 35.79 17.82
CA GLU A 282 3.67 35.58 16.48
C GLU A 282 2.71 36.09 15.39
N LEU A 283 3.25 36.34 14.19
CA LEU A 283 2.41 36.58 13.02
C LEU A 283 1.58 35.34 12.70
N TYR A 284 0.35 35.57 12.24
CA TYR A 284 -0.49 34.47 11.75
C TYR A 284 0.22 33.70 10.64
N GLN A 285 0.15 32.39 10.70
CA GLN A 285 0.69 31.49 9.68
C GLN A 285 -0.33 30.36 9.41
N GLU A 286 -0.84 30.29 8.18
CA GLU A 286 -1.77 29.23 7.78
C GLU A 286 -1.17 27.85 7.98
N GLN A 287 0.11 27.66 7.68
CA GLN A 287 0.82 26.39 7.87
C GLN A 287 0.84 25.95 9.34
N HIS A 288 0.88 26.88 10.31
CA HIS A 288 0.82 26.56 11.74
C HIS A 288 -0.58 26.08 12.15
N VAL A 289 -1.62 26.66 11.57
CA VAL A 289 -3.00 26.22 11.78
C VAL A 289 -3.20 24.79 11.21
N GLN A 290 -2.79 24.56 9.96
CA GLN A 290 -2.89 23.24 9.31
C GLN A 290 -2.03 22.19 10.02
N GLY A 291 -0.83 22.57 10.43
CA GLY A 291 0.05 21.71 11.22
C GLY A 291 -0.56 21.36 12.59
N THR A 292 -1.23 22.30 13.23
CA THR A 292 -1.95 22.07 14.50
C THR A 292 -3.10 21.08 14.31
N TYR A 293 -3.90 21.22 13.24
CA TYR A 293 -4.93 20.22 12.90
C TYR A 293 -4.34 18.82 12.74
N SER A 294 -3.25 18.71 12.00
CA SER A 294 -2.56 17.43 11.77
C SER A 294 -2.03 16.83 13.08
N ASN A 295 -1.43 17.66 13.94
CA ASN A 295 -0.90 17.23 15.24
C ASN A 295 -2.01 16.79 16.20
N MET A 296 -3.14 17.52 16.23
CA MET A 296 -4.32 17.14 17.05
C MET A 296 -4.92 15.83 16.56
N ALA A 297 -5.07 15.64 15.25
CA ALA A 297 -5.56 14.40 14.64
C ALA A 297 -4.65 13.20 14.92
N SER A 298 -3.37 13.42 15.24
CA SER A 298 -2.43 12.36 15.62
C SER A 298 -2.65 11.81 17.03
N LEU A 299 -3.42 12.53 17.88
CA LEU A 299 -3.75 12.12 19.24
C LEU A 299 -4.87 11.10 19.22
N GLY A 300 -4.62 9.86 19.66
CA GLY A 300 -5.62 8.79 19.66
C GLY A 300 -6.86 9.06 20.49
N ALA A 301 -6.74 9.95 21.48
CA ALA A 301 -7.85 10.40 22.32
C ALA A 301 -8.70 11.52 21.67
N VAL A 302 -8.22 12.16 20.60
CA VAL A 302 -8.95 13.21 19.85
C VAL A 302 -9.79 12.57 18.76
N MET A 303 -11.07 12.86 18.74
CA MET A 303 -12.00 12.47 17.67
C MET A 303 -12.01 13.53 16.56
N ASN A 304 -12.13 14.79 16.96
CA ASN A 304 -12.16 15.94 16.07
C ASN A 304 -11.56 17.17 16.77
N SER A 305 -11.01 18.07 15.99
CA SER A 305 -10.58 19.39 16.48
C SER A 305 -11.08 20.47 15.54
N ASN A 306 -11.46 21.61 16.10
CA ASN A 306 -11.85 22.81 15.36
C ASN A 306 -11.02 23.99 15.85
N ILE A 307 -10.41 24.74 14.95
CA ILE A 307 -9.60 25.91 15.24
C ILE A 307 -10.30 27.12 14.64
N GLN A 308 -10.75 28.01 15.47
CA GLN A 308 -11.40 29.26 15.07
C GLN A 308 -10.47 30.43 15.43
N MET A 309 -10.13 31.23 14.44
CA MET A 309 -9.40 32.48 14.61
C MET A 309 -10.43 33.60 14.69
N GLN A 310 -10.50 34.31 15.81
CA GLN A 310 -11.49 35.34 16.09
C GLN A 310 -10.79 36.68 16.28
N PRO A 311 -11.15 37.71 15.49
CA PRO A 311 -10.62 39.06 15.70
C PRO A 311 -10.97 39.56 17.11
N VAL A 312 -10.03 40.23 17.75
CA VAL A 312 -10.24 40.88 19.07
C VAL A 312 -10.98 42.18 18.86
N ALA A 313 -12.02 42.43 19.66
CA ALA A 313 -12.92 43.59 19.45
C ALA A 313 -12.18 44.94 19.54
N ASP A 314 -11.19 45.05 20.40
CA ASP A 314 -10.42 46.26 20.67
C ASP A 314 -9.18 46.44 19.80
N ASP A 315 -8.76 45.38 19.07
CA ASP A 315 -7.57 45.38 18.20
C ASP A 315 -7.88 44.66 16.90
N SER A 316 -8.06 45.41 15.82
CA SER A 316 -8.43 44.91 14.52
C SER A 316 -7.33 44.08 13.82
N THR A 317 -6.14 43.96 14.42
CA THR A 317 -4.97 43.23 13.88
C THR A 317 -4.57 42.04 14.73
N THR A 318 -5.28 41.78 15.82
CA THR A 318 -5.02 40.60 16.69
C THR A 318 -6.14 39.58 16.55
N LEU A 319 -5.72 38.29 16.46
CA LEU A 319 -6.61 37.15 16.34
C LEU A 319 -6.44 36.21 17.53
N ASP A 320 -7.47 36.03 18.32
CA ASP A 320 -7.50 34.98 19.33
C ASP A 320 -7.82 33.62 18.69
N ALA A 321 -7.08 32.59 19.09
CA ALA A 321 -7.31 31.24 18.62
C ALA A 321 -8.13 30.43 19.64
N LEU A 322 -9.32 29.99 19.25
CA LEU A 322 -10.11 29.04 20.02
C LEU A 322 -9.99 27.64 19.43
N ILE A 323 -9.32 26.74 20.15
CA ILE A 323 -9.11 25.35 19.75
C ILE A 323 -10.08 24.46 20.53
N THR A 324 -11.15 24.04 19.87
CA THR A 324 -12.15 23.12 20.43
C THR A 324 -11.77 21.69 20.10
N VAL A 325 -11.67 20.82 21.11
CA VAL A 325 -11.29 19.42 20.95
C VAL A 325 -12.39 18.50 21.46
N THR A 326 -12.91 17.66 20.57
CA THR A 326 -13.86 16.60 20.89
C THR A 326 -13.10 15.29 21.08
N THR A 327 -13.37 14.59 22.20
CA THR A 327 -12.61 13.40 22.58
C THR A 327 -13.31 12.10 22.17
N ASN A 328 -12.53 11.10 21.82
CA ASN A 328 -12.97 9.72 21.60
C ASN A 328 -13.39 9.06 22.93
N LYS A 329 -14.22 8.00 22.83
CA LYS A 329 -14.43 7.09 23.96
C LYS A 329 -13.08 6.52 24.40
N PRO A 330 -12.70 6.67 25.68
CA PRO A 330 -11.36 6.28 26.11
C PRO A 330 -11.16 4.76 26.11
N HIS A 331 -12.21 3.97 26.32
CA HIS A 331 -12.16 2.52 26.42
C HIS A 331 -12.80 1.86 25.21
N THR A 332 -12.11 0.87 24.64
CA THR A 332 -12.64 0.03 23.55
C THR A 332 -12.29 -1.43 23.86
N PHE A 333 -13.27 -2.30 23.70
CA PHE A 333 -13.12 -3.76 23.78
C PHE A 333 -13.44 -4.34 22.41
N ASN A 334 -12.55 -5.20 21.89
CA ASN A 334 -12.77 -5.92 20.65
C ASN A 334 -12.60 -7.41 20.90
N VAL A 335 -13.47 -8.19 20.27
CA VAL A 335 -13.40 -9.65 20.18
C VAL A 335 -13.20 -9.99 18.72
N GLU A 336 -12.13 -10.70 18.40
CA GLU A 336 -11.80 -11.11 17.04
C GLU A 336 -11.83 -12.64 16.98
N LEU A 337 -12.59 -13.18 16.04
CA LEU A 337 -12.62 -14.60 15.71
C LEU A 337 -11.85 -14.80 14.41
N GLU A 338 -10.86 -15.68 14.42
CA GLU A 338 -9.99 -15.96 13.29
C GLU A 338 -10.08 -17.44 12.92
N GLY A 339 -10.19 -17.75 11.64
CA GLY A 339 -9.87 -19.07 11.11
C GLY A 339 -8.39 -19.09 10.77
N THR A 340 -7.65 -20.10 11.21
CA THR A 340 -6.24 -20.25 10.91
C THR A 340 -6.02 -21.41 9.93
N ASN A 341 -4.98 -21.29 9.11
CA ASN A 341 -4.51 -22.35 8.23
C ASN A 341 -2.98 -22.26 8.16
N SER A 342 -2.31 -23.11 8.94
CA SER A 342 -0.85 -23.17 8.99
C SER A 342 -0.35 -24.35 8.16
N ALA A 343 0.12 -24.07 6.94
CA ALA A 343 0.67 -25.09 6.02
C ALA A 343 -0.31 -26.23 5.64
N GLY A 344 -1.63 -25.98 5.71
CA GLY A 344 -2.68 -26.97 5.41
C GLY A 344 -3.42 -27.46 6.63
N ASP A 345 -2.95 -27.15 7.83
CA ASP A 345 -3.64 -27.47 9.10
C ASP A 345 -4.68 -26.39 9.39
N LEU A 346 -5.91 -26.82 9.59
CA LEU A 346 -7.01 -25.92 9.87
C LEU A 346 -7.17 -25.70 11.37
N GLY A 347 -7.44 -24.46 11.76
CA GLY A 347 -7.64 -24.10 13.14
C GLY A 347 -8.55 -22.91 13.33
N ALA A 348 -8.73 -22.55 14.57
CA ALA A 348 -9.47 -21.36 14.98
C ALA A 348 -8.73 -20.63 16.09
N ALA A 349 -8.82 -19.30 16.09
CA ALA A 349 -8.27 -18.46 17.15
C ALA A 349 -9.28 -17.45 17.62
N VAL A 350 -9.17 -17.07 18.88
CA VAL A 350 -9.95 -16.00 19.53
C VAL A 350 -8.98 -15.01 20.13
N SER A 351 -9.16 -13.73 19.80
CA SER A 351 -8.42 -12.65 20.42
C SER A 351 -9.36 -11.69 21.16
N LEU A 352 -8.99 -11.35 22.37
CA LEU A 352 -9.64 -10.31 23.16
C LEU A 352 -8.66 -9.14 23.28
N SER A 353 -9.09 -7.95 22.89
CA SER A 353 -8.28 -6.74 23.04
C SER A 353 -9.03 -5.65 23.77
N TYR A 354 -8.31 -5.00 24.71
CA TYR A 354 -8.74 -3.83 25.41
C TYR A 354 -7.81 -2.67 25.09
N GLN A 355 -8.39 -1.53 24.74
CA GLN A 355 -7.66 -0.30 24.48
C GLN A 355 -8.11 0.81 25.42
N ASN A 356 -7.15 1.54 25.98
CA ASN A 356 -7.39 2.82 26.65
C ASN A 356 -6.58 3.90 25.92
N ARG A 357 -7.28 4.87 25.32
CA ARG A 357 -6.69 5.92 24.45
C ARG A 357 -6.26 7.17 25.21
N ASN A 358 -6.41 7.21 26.52
CA ASN A 358 -6.06 8.37 27.34
C ASN A 358 -5.65 7.95 28.75
N LEU A 359 -4.76 7.00 28.86
CA LEU A 359 -4.40 6.31 30.11
C LEU A 359 -4.02 7.30 31.23
N LEU A 360 -3.06 8.18 30.97
CA LEU A 360 -2.55 9.18 31.89
C LEU A 360 -3.03 10.60 31.54
N ARG A 361 -4.11 10.72 30.78
CA ARG A 361 -4.65 12.00 30.29
C ARG A 361 -3.71 12.74 29.32
N GLY A 362 -2.76 12.03 28.74
CA GLY A 362 -1.81 12.54 27.74
C GLY A 362 -2.01 11.97 26.35
N SER A 363 -3.18 11.34 26.10
CA SER A 363 -3.47 10.59 24.87
C SER A 363 -2.52 9.39 24.67
N GLU A 364 -1.99 8.84 25.76
CA GLU A 364 -1.25 7.58 25.72
C GLU A 364 -2.23 6.44 25.38
N LEU A 365 -1.84 5.59 24.45
CA LEU A 365 -2.60 4.42 24.06
C LEU A 365 -2.04 3.18 24.75
N LEU A 366 -2.79 2.68 25.73
CA LEU A 366 -2.55 1.34 26.29
C LEU A 366 -3.37 0.34 25.48
N ASN A 367 -2.72 -0.73 25.02
CA ASN A 367 -3.37 -1.86 24.38
C ASN A 367 -2.99 -3.15 25.14
N LEU A 368 -4.00 -3.92 25.54
CA LEU A 368 -3.85 -5.24 26.13
C LEU A 368 -4.53 -6.22 25.18
N LYS A 369 -3.81 -7.25 24.74
CA LYS A 369 -4.36 -8.29 23.85
C LYS A 369 -4.04 -9.66 24.47
N VAL A 370 -5.04 -10.54 24.49
CA VAL A 370 -4.90 -11.95 24.82
C VAL A 370 -5.42 -12.75 23.63
N ARG A 371 -4.68 -13.76 23.21
CA ARG A 371 -5.02 -14.63 22.08
C ARG A 371 -4.92 -16.08 22.51
N GLY A 372 -5.88 -16.90 22.09
CA GLY A 372 -5.82 -18.35 22.12
C GLY A 372 -6.10 -18.93 20.75
N ALA A 373 -5.35 -19.92 20.32
CA ALA A 373 -5.55 -20.61 19.07
C ALA A 373 -5.46 -22.13 19.27
N TYR A 374 -6.22 -22.83 18.45
CA TYR A 374 -6.24 -24.27 18.36
C TYR A 374 -6.13 -24.68 16.89
N GLU A 375 -5.23 -25.58 16.58
CA GLU A 375 -5.06 -26.11 15.22
C GLU A 375 -5.01 -27.65 15.27
N ALA A 376 -5.75 -28.28 14.37
CA ALA A 376 -5.71 -29.73 14.15
C ALA A 376 -4.58 -30.05 13.18
N ILE A 377 -3.50 -30.65 13.68
CA ILE A 377 -2.30 -30.97 12.88
C ILE A 377 -2.52 -32.28 12.13
N LYS A 378 -2.36 -32.26 10.81
CA LYS A 378 -2.24 -33.45 9.98
C LYS A 378 -0.78 -33.90 9.96
N GLY A 379 -0.46 -34.68 10.93
CA GLY A 379 0.75 -35.36 11.32
C GLY A 379 2.05 -35.29 10.54
N LEU A 380 3.12 -35.04 11.28
CA LEU A 380 4.40 -35.72 11.07
C LEU A 380 4.21 -37.22 11.33
N ASP A 381 4.87 -38.08 10.55
CA ASP A 381 4.84 -39.55 10.79
C ASP A 381 5.14 -39.87 12.28
N GLY A 382 4.19 -40.45 12.99
CA GLY A 382 4.26 -40.77 14.42
C GLY A 382 3.59 -39.77 15.38
N TYR A 383 3.00 -38.68 14.86
CA TYR A 383 2.28 -37.64 15.64
C TYR A 383 0.89 -37.35 15.00
N GLU A 384 0.32 -38.32 14.31
CA GLU A 384 -1.01 -38.21 13.70
C GLU A 384 -2.08 -38.02 14.78
N ASP A 385 -3.07 -37.15 14.50
CA ASP A 385 -4.21 -36.82 15.36
C ASP A 385 -3.87 -36.16 16.71
N GLN A 386 -2.83 -35.34 16.77
CA GLN A 386 -2.52 -34.55 17.95
C GLN A 386 -2.79 -33.06 17.70
N ASP A 387 -3.14 -32.37 18.78
CA ASP A 387 -3.60 -30.98 18.71
C ASP A 387 -2.46 -29.99 18.97
N TYR A 388 -2.55 -28.83 18.36
CA TYR A 388 -1.68 -27.70 18.60
C TYR A 388 -2.43 -26.58 19.32
N ILE A 389 -1.90 -26.17 20.46
CA ILE A 389 -2.46 -25.07 21.25
C ILE A 389 -1.46 -23.95 21.30
N GLU A 390 -1.93 -22.74 20.98
CA GLU A 390 -1.18 -21.50 21.13
C GLU A 390 -1.95 -20.54 22.02
N TYR A 391 -1.25 -19.90 22.95
CA TYR A 391 -1.81 -18.78 23.70
C TYR A 391 -0.76 -17.69 23.87
N GLY A 392 -1.21 -16.45 23.84
CA GLY A 392 -0.33 -15.29 23.95
C GLY A 392 -1.00 -14.12 24.65
N ALA A 393 -0.17 -13.29 25.22
CA ALA A 393 -0.57 -12.03 25.82
C ALA A 393 0.38 -10.92 25.38
N GLU A 394 -0.18 -9.76 25.08
CA GLU A 394 0.58 -8.57 24.69
C GLU A 394 0.10 -7.36 25.48
N VAL A 395 1.03 -6.58 25.96
CA VAL A 395 0.81 -5.24 26.51
C VAL A 395 1.64 -4.24 25.71
N SER A 396 1.01 -3.20 25.19
CA SER A 396 1.72 -2.12 24.52
C SER A 396 1.26 -0.76 25.04
N LEU A 397 2.22 0.16 25.18
CA LEU A 397 1.99 1.53 25.57
C LEU A 397 2.62 2.47 24.54
N ALA A 398 1.77 3.20 23.82
CA ALA A 398 2.21 4.17 22.84
C ALA A 398 2.00 5.61 23.36
N PHE A 399 3.03 6.42 23.20
CA PHE A 399 3.03 7.84 23.53
C PHE A 399 2.91 8.65 22.24
N PRO A 400 2.06 9.68 22.20
CA PRO A 400 1.88 10.52 20.99
C PRO A 400 3.03 11.53 20.81
N ASP A 401 4.19 11.27 21.38
CA ASP A 401 5.37 12.14 21.36
C ASP A 401 6.64 11.32 21.29
N LEU A 402 7.70 11.93 20.76
CA LEU A 402 9.04 11.33 20.70
C LEU A 402 9.69 11.37 22.09
N LYS A 403 9.80 10.22 22.74
CA LYS A 403 10.40 10.07 24.07
C LYS A 403 11.90 9.77 23.98
N ILE A 404 12.67 10.76 23.47
CA ILE A 404 14.13 10.71 23.43
C ILE A 404 14.67 11.84 24.32
N PRO A 405 15.54 11.54 25.32
CA PRO A 405 16.20 12.57 26.11
C PRO A 405 17.08 13.49 25.22
N GLY A 406 17.14 14.78 25.59
CA GLY A 406 18.05 15.75 24.93
C GLY A 406 17.53 16.41 23.65
N LEU A 407 16.38 15.99 23.10
CA LEU A 407 15.80 16.64 21.93
C LEU A 407 14.97 17.87 22.32
N SER A 408 15.10 18.95 21.50
CA SER A 408 14.34 20.18 21.68
C SER A 408 12.83 19.95 21.50
N ARG A 409 12.01 20.78 22.16
CA ARG A 409 10.55 20.70 22.05
C ARG A 409 10.08 20.97 20.62
N ASP A 410 10.69 21.93 19.94
CA ASP A 410 10.31 22.33 18.59
C ASP A 410 10.59 21.23 17.57
N PHE A 411 11.73 20.54 17.70
CA PHE A 411 12.05 19.38 16.85
C PHE A 411 11.01 18.26 17.04
N ARG A 412 10.65 17.93 18.30
CA ARG A 412 9.63 16.92 18.59
C ARG A 412 8.25 17.28 18.05
N ARG A 413 7.87 18.57 18.12
CA ARG A 413 6.60 19.09 17.57
C ARG A 413 6.55 18.97 16.04
N LYS A 414 7.64 19.32 15.36
CA LYS A 414 7.74 19.26 13.90
C LYS A 414 7.72 17.82 13.37
N LEU A 415 8.39 16.90 14.07
CA LEU A 415 8.47 15.50 13.64
C LEU A 415 7.15 14.74 13.87
N ALA A 416 6.33 15.14 14.84
CA ALA A 416 5.05 14.50 15.21
C ALA A 416 5.16 12.96 15.34
N ALA A 417 6.29 12.48 15.89
CA ALA A 417 6.58 11.07 16.05
C ALA A 417 5.83 10.46 17.23
N THR A 418 5.60 9.15 17.16
CA THR A 418 5.08 8.33 18.27
C THR A 418 6.18 7.43 18.81
N SER A 419 6.19 7.20 20.13
CA SER A 419 7.05 6.23 20.81
C SER A 419 6.17 5.09 21.34
N GLU A 420 6.57 3.85 21.12
CA GLU A 420 5.83 2.67 21.55
C GLU A 420 6.76 1.69 22.27
N VAL A 421 6.33 1.21 23.43
CA VAL A 421 6.97 0.12 24.15
C VAL A 421 5.95 -1.02 24.23
N ALA A 422 6.36 -2.22 23.88
CA ALA A 422 5.50 -3.39 23.95
C ALA A 422 6.25 -4.58 24.57
N LEU A 423 5.52 -5.40 25.28
CA LEU A 423 5.95 -6.69 25.79
C LEU A 423 4.91 -7.74 25.37
N ARG A 424 5.39 -8.82 24.77
CA ARG A 424 4.57 -9.92 24.29
C ARG A 424 5.13 -11.25 24.80
N TYR A 425 4.24 -12.11 25.21
CA TYR A 425 4.52 -13.49 25.57
C TYR A 425 3.68 -14.42 24.69
N ASP A 426 4.30 -15.40 24.05
CA ASP A 426 3.64 -16.43 23.27
C ASP A 426 4.10 -17.81 23.76
N SER A 427 3.13 -18.70 23.92
CA SER A 427 3.32 -20.09 24.26
C SER A 427 2.75 -20.96 23.15
N GLN A 428 3.56 -21.86 22.64
CA GLN A 428 3.21 -22.84 21.63
C GLN A 428 3.44 -24.22 22.18
N ASP A 429 2.38 -24.99 22.35
CA ASP A 429 2.43 -26.37 22.80
C ASP A 429 2.09 -27.28 21.63
N ARG A 430 3.13 -27.91 21.09
CA ARG A 430 3.04 -28.91 20.02
C ARG A 430 3.41 -30.28 20.58
N PRO A 431 2.95 -31.36 19.93
CA PRO A 431 3.33 -32.72 20.33
C PRO A 431 4.85 -32.98 20.29
N GLU A 432 5.55 -32.28 19.41
CA GLU A 432 6.99 -32.47 19.22
C GLU A 432 7.82 -31.64 20.19
N PHE A 433 7.31 -30.42 20.57
CA PHE A 433 8.03 -29.50 21.44
C PHE A 433 7.10 -28.49 22.09
N HIS A 434 7.53 -27.95 23.22
CA HIS A 434 6.95 -26.75 23.79
C HIS A 434 7.90 -25.57 23.58
N ARG A 435 7.36 -24.47 23.09
CA ARG A 435 8.12 -23.25 22.80
C ARG A 435 7.49 -22.05 23.52
N ARG A 436 8.34 -21.27 24.17
CA ARG A 436 7.96 -20.03 24.85
C ARG A 436 8.75 -18.90 24.23
N VAL A 437 8.07 -17.80 23.90
CA VAL A 437 8.72 -16.63 23.30
C VAL A 437 8.32 -15.38 24.10
N VAL A 438 9.33 -14.67 24.57
CA VAL A 438 9.14 -13.34 25.16
C VAL A 438 9.74 -12.32 24.21
N THR A 439 8.93 -11.37 23.78
CA THR A 439 9.35 -10.28 22.87
C THR A 439 9.17 -8.94 23.56
N GLY A 440 10.22 -8.12 23.59
CA GLY A 440 10.14 -6.75 24.04
C GLY A 440 10.58 -5.79 22.95
N THR A 441 9.81 -4.74 22.71
CA THR A 441 10.11 -3.78 21.64
C THR A 441 10.06 -2.34 22.15
N TRP A 442 10.99 -1.53 21.66
CA TRP A 442 10.96 -0.07 21.79
C TRP A 442 11.06 0.53 20.41
N ARG A 443 10.01 1.22 19.98
CA ARG A 443 9.80 1.65 18.60
C ARG A 443 9.46 3.12 18.51
N TYR A 444 9.99 3.76 17.45
CA TYR A 444 9.59 5.09 17.02
C TYR A 444 8.96 5.03 15.64
N ARG A 445 7.91 5.83 15.44
CA ARG A 445 7.22 5.94 14.14
C ARG A 445 6.87 7.39 13.87
N TRP A 446 7.14 7.85 12.66
CA TRP A 446 6.71 9.17 12.20
C TRP A 446 6.39 9.14 10.72
N TYR A 447 5.71 10.20 10.25
CA TYR A 447 5.32 10.36 8.88
C TYR A 447 5.88 11.65 8.31
N THR A 448 6.27 11.64 7.02
CA THR A 448 6.67 12.81 6.25
C THR A 448 5.93 12.83 4.92
N ASP A 449 6.04 13.94 4.16
CA ASP A 449 5.46 14.07 2.82
C ASP A 449 3.96 13.77 2.78
N ASN A 450 3.16 14.54 3.54
CA ASN A 450 1.70 14.35 3.66
C ASN A 450 1.29 12.89 3.95
N ARG A 451 2.01 12.22 4.84
CA ARG A 451 1.82 10.81 5.21
C ARG A 451 2.07 9.80 4.08
N ARG A 452 2.75 10.18 3.02
CA ARG A 452 3.18 9.24 1.98
C ARG A 452 4.37 8.40 2.41
N ARG A 453 5.25 8.96 3.27
CA ARG A 453 6.43 8.28 3.81
C ARG A 453 6.21 7.97 5.28
N GLN A 454 6.24 6.70 5.62
CA GLN A 454 6.24 6.24 7.00
C GLN A 454 7.64 5.75 7.36
N HIS A 455 8.19 6.34 8.37
CA HIS A 455 9.48 5.94 8.96
C HIS A 455 9.20 5.18 10.25
N ARG A 456 9.89 4.06 10.44
CA ARG A 456 9.85 3.25 11.64
C ARG A 456 11.28 2.91 12.04
N VAL A 457 11.63 3.23 13.27
CA VAL A 457 12.88 2.80 13.92
C VAL A 457 12.51 1.85 15.05
N ASP A 458 12.93 0.61 14.98
CA ASP A 458 12.94 -0.32 16.11
C ASP A 458 14.29 -0.10 16.81
N LEU A 459 14.30 0.69 17.90
CA LEU A 459 15.53 1.05 18.62
C LEU A 459 16.07 -0.16 19.37
N LEU A 460 15.15 -0.91 19.97
CA LEU A 460 15.41 -2.15 20.66
C LEU A 460 14.28 -3.11 20.38
N ASP A 461 14.63 -4.31 19.94
CA ASP A 461 13.69 -5.41 19.77
C ASP A 461 14.44 -6.67 20.21
N PHE A 462 14.00 -7.26 21.32
CA PHE A 462 14.56 -8.50 21.77
C PHE A 462 13.53 -9.62 21.73
N ASN A 463 13.97 -10.78 21.27
CA ASN A 463 13.21 -12.02 21.27
C ASN A 463 14.00 -13.06 22.06
N TYR A 464 13.42 -13.53 23.13
CA TYR A 464 13.92 -14.63 23.92
C TYR A 464 13.07 -15.86 23.62
N VAL A 465 13.66 -16.84 22.96
CA VAL A 465 13.03 -18.11 22.62
C VAL A 465 13.56 -19.16 23.58
N PHE A 466 12.67 -19.83 24.27
CA PHE A 466 12.98 -20.88 25.23
C PHE A 466 12.19 -22.15 24.91
N MET A 467 12.89 -23.31 24.89
CA MET A 467 12.35 -24.63 24.60
C MET A 467 12.32 -25.47 25.88
N PRO A 468 11.29 -25.37 26.74
CA PRO A 468 11.27 -26.09 28.02
C PRO A 468 11.17 -27.59 27.85
N TRP A 469 10.66 -28.07 26.73
CA TRP A 469 10.49 -29.48 26.48
C TRP A 469 10.57 -29.80 24.98
N ILE A 470 11.26 -30.88 24.63
CA ILE A 470 11.31 -31.47 23.32
C ILE A 470 11.10 -32.97 23.48
N SER A 471 10.22 -33.55 22.66
CA SER A 471 9.94 -34.99 22.66
C SER A 471 11.23 -35.81 22.49
N SER A 472 11.40 -36.82 23.29
CA SER A 472 12.59 -37.73 23.21
C SER A 472 12.67 -38.45 21.86
N THR A 473 11.54 -38.85 21.30
CA THR A 473 11.45 -39.42 19.96
C THR A 473 11.88 -38.43 18.90
N PHE A 474 11.33 -37.20 18.93
CA PHE A 474 11.70 -36.15 18.00
C PHE A 474 13.20 -35.79 18.12
N ARG A 475 13.72 -35.69 19.35
CA ARG A 475 15.12 -35.39 19.60
C ARG A 475 16.02 -36.47 19.00
N ARG A 476 15.72 -37.77 19.28
CA ARG A 476 16.51 -38.89 18.77
C ARG A 476 16.48 -38.99 17.24
N ASP A 477 15.29 -38.87 16.65
CA ASP A 477 15.08 -39.15 15.22
C ASP A 477 15.49 -38.00 14.31
N TYR A 478 15.39 -36.74 14.80
CA TYR A 478 15.62 -35.55 14.00
C TYR A 478 16.82 -34.70 14.46
N LEU A 479 17.20 -34.71 15.76
CA LEU A 479 18.25 -33.83 16.27
C LEU A 479 19.57 -34.56 16.59
N GLU A 480 19.53 -35.82 17.04
CA GLU A 480 20.69 -36.55 17.51
C GLU A 480 21.17 -37.66 16.53
N ASN A 481 20.38 -37.98 15.51
CA ASN A 481 20.73 -39.02 14.55
C ASN A 481 22.00 -38.63 13.77
N VAL A 482 23.06 -39.40 13.92
CA VAL A 482 24.43 -39.15 13.42
C VAL A 482 24.48 -39.00 11.90
N THR A 483 23.54 -39.64 11.18
CA THR A 483 23.41 -39.56 9.71
C THR A 483 22.75 -38.29 9.21
N SER A 484 22.09 -37.50 10.08
CA SER A 484 21.42 -36.27 9.74
C SER A 484 21.82 -35.12 10.66
N ARG A 485 23.11 -34.82 10.74
CA ARG A 485 23.62 -33.62 11.44
C ARG A 485 23.22 -32.35 10.69
N ASN A 486 21.94 -32.06 10.68
CA ASN A 486 21.44 -30.81 10.10
C ASN A 486 21.68 -29.68 11.09
N ALA A 487 22.73 -28.91 10.89
CA ALA A 487 23.06 -27.75 11.73
C ALA A 487 21.93 -26.75 11.78
N ILE A 488 21.13 -26.61 10.70
CA ILE A 488 19.99 -25.72 10.60
C ILE A 488 18.84 -26.21 11.48
N LEU A 489 18.54 -27.51 11.40
CA LEU A 489 17.48 -28.12 12.18
C LEU A 489 17.75 -28.00 13.68
N ARG A 490 18.96 -28.37 14.10
CA ARG A 490 19.38 -28.30 15.49
C ARG A 490 19.26 -26.87 16.06
N TYR A 491 19.77 -25.88 15.32
CA TYR A 491 19.73 -24.49 15.73
C TYR A 491 18.29 -23.93 15.89
N ASN A 492 17.31 -24.50 15.20
CA ASN A 492 15.90 -24.10 15.29
C ASN A 492 15.20 -24.58 16.58
N TYR A 493 15.75 -25.60 17.25
CA TYR A 493 15.20 -26.19 18.47
C TYR A 493 16.08 -25.95 19.71
N GLU A 494 16.99 -24.99 19.62
CA GLU A 494 17.77 -24.49 20.75
C GLU A 494 17.19 -23.20 21.30
N ASP A 495 17.53 -22.94 22.58
CA ASP A 495 17.23 -21.64 23.17
C ASP A 495 18.01 -20.55 22.44
N LEU A 496 17.32 -19.45 22.12
CA LEU A 496 17.89 -18.41 21.28
C LEU A 496 17.54 -17.02 21.83
N PHE A 497 18.54 -16.15 21.83
CA PHE A 497 18.35 -14.75 22.15
C PHE A 497 18.68 -13.87 20.92
N ILE A 498 17.73 -13.06 20.47
CA ILE A 498 17.90 -12.13 19.37
C ILE A 498 17.67 -10.73 19.89
N MET A 499 18.69 -9.89 19.87
CA MET A 499 18.59 -8.47 20.17
C MET A 499 18.97 -7.67 18.93
N ARG A 500 17.99 -6.97 18.37
CA ARG A 500 18.15 -6.25 17.11
C ARG A 500 17.73 -4.80 17.20
N TRP A 501 18.27 -3.99 16.32
CA TRP A 501 17.74 -2.70 15.92
C TRP A 501 17.39 -2.72 14.44
N GLY A 502 16.48 -1.87 14.00
CA GLY A 502 16.06 -1.83 12.61
C GLY A 502 15.47 -0.49 12.20
N TYR A 503 15.54 -0.23 10.90
CA TYR A 503 14.88 0.89 10.25
C TYR A 503 14.03 0.39 9.09
N THR A 504 12.79 0.87 9.01
CA THR A 504 11.89 0.56 7.88
C THR A 504 11.33 1.86 7.33
N LEU A 505 11.44 2.04 6.02
CA LEU A 505 10.81 3.10 5.24
C LEU A 505 9.72 2.47 4.37
N ASN A 506 8.47 2.87 4.58
CA ASN A 506 7.39 2.58 3.65
C ASN A 506 7.03 3.88 2.91
N TYR A 507 7.09 3.85 1.60
CA TYR A 507 6.72 4.98 0.75
C TYR A 507 5.58 4.58 -0.19
N SER A 508 4.51 5.38 -0.20
CA SER A 508 3.38 5.21 -1.10
C SER A 508 3.21 6.47 -1.94
N SER A 509 2.94 6.28 -3.24
CA SER A 509 2.62 7.41 -4.14
C SER A 509 1.32 8.11 -3.77
N GLN A 510 0.47 7.44 -2.97
CA GLN A 510 -0.77 8.00 -2.42
C GLN A 510 -0.70 8.04 -0.89
N PRO A 511 -1.41 8.96 -0.21
CA PRO A 511 -1.50 8.95 1.24
C PRO A 511 -1.97 7.60 1.76
N LEU A 512 -1.36 7.11 2.84
CA LEU A 512 -1.61 5.76 3.39
C LEU A 512 -3.10 5.48 3.67
N ALA A 513 -3.88 6.53 4.01
CA ALA A 513 -5.33 6.42 4.23
C ALA A 513 -6.13 6.11 2.95
N ALA A 514 -5.58 6.40 1.76
CA ALA A 514 -6.22 6.14 0.47
C ALA A 514 -5.79 4.79 -0.15
N ALA A 515 -4.80 4.12 0.45
CA ALA A 515 -4.19 2.90 -0.08
C ALA A 515 -5.02 1.62 0.17
N THR A 516 -6.15 1.71 0.88
CA THR A 516 -7.00 0.56 1.16
C THR A 516 -7.86 0.20 -0.04
N GLY A 517 -7.43 -0.82 -0.78
CA GLY A 517 -8.32 -1.71 -1.53
C GLY A 517 -8.85 -1.25 -2.89
N SER A 518 -8.40 -0.15 -3.46
CA SER A 518 -8.92 0.28 -4.75
C SER A 518 -8.13 -0.32 -5.92
N TYR A 519 -8.74 -1.20 -6.69
CA TYR A 519 -8.23 -1.73 -7.98
C TYR A 519 -7.94 -0.67 -9.04
N GLY A 520 -8.13 0.58 -8.72
CA GLY A 520 -8.32 1.61 -9.71
C GLY A 520 -7.33 2.76 -9.73
N THR A 521 -6.18 2.67 -9.10
CA THR A 521 -5.26 3.80 -9.06
C THR A 521 -3.90 3.44 -9.65
N ASN A 522 -3.31 4.39 -10.41
CA ASN A 522 -1.90 4.32 -10.80
C ASN A 522 -1.03 4.59 -9.56
N ALA A 523 -1.00 3.64 -8.63
CA ALA A 523 -0.28 3.76 -7.38
C ALA A 523 0.96 2.85 -7.37
N TRP A 524 1.97 3.28 -6.65
CA TRP A 524 3.12 2.45 -6.36
C TRP A 524 3.49 2.56 -4.90
N ASN A 525 4.01 1.47 -4.37
CA ASN A 525 4.46 1.35 -2.99
C ASN A 525 5.88 0.80 -2.97
N MET A 526 6.69 1.30 -2.06
CA MET A 526 8.06 0.84 -1.84
C MET A 526 8.28 0.64 -0.34
N ARG A 527 8.86 -0.48 0.01
CA ARG A 527 9.34 -0.76 1.36
C ARG A 527 10.83 -1.06 1.34
N LEU A 528 11.56 -0.35 2.15
CA LEU A 528 12.98 -0.61 2.43
C LEU A 528 13.13 -0.92 3.91
N GLY A 529 13.73 -2.07 4.24
CA GLY A 529 14.02 -2.50 5.60
C GLY A 529 15.49 -2.81 5.77
N ILE A 530 16.07 -2.36 6.87
CA ILE A 530 17.43 -2.72 7.30
C ILE A 530 17.36 -3.13 8.75
N GLU A 531 17.98 -4.27 9.08
CA GLU A 531 17.99 -4.84 10.41
C GLU A 531 19.38 -5.34 10.75
N SER A 532 19.83 -5.10 11.97
CA SER A 532 21.10 -5.62 12.48
C SER A 532 20.90 -6.15 13.90
N ALA A 533 21.40 -7.35 14.16
CA ALA A 533 21.25 -8.04 15.43
C ALA A 533 22.60 -8.41 16.04
N GLY A 534 22.65 -8.45 17.38
CA GLY A 534 23.75 -8.97 18.18
C GLY A 534 25.00 -8.08 18.28
N ASN A 535 25.14 -7.03 17.47
CA ASN A 535 26.36 -6.22 17.45
C ASN A 535 26.63 -5.49 18.76
N LEU A 536 25.60 -4.94 19.39
CA LEU A 536 25.74 -4.30 20.71
C LEU A 536 26.21 -5.30 21.76
N LEU A 537 25.59 -6.48 21.79
CA LEU A 537 25.96 -7.55 22.71
C LEU A 537 27.37 -8.05 22.44
N TYR A 538 27.75 -8.21 21.18
CA TYR A 538 29.10 -8.64 20.79
C TYR A 538 30.15 -7.64 21.25
N GLY A 539 29.89 -6.33 21.08
CA GLY A 539 30.77 -5.29 21.58
C GLY A 539 30.91 -5.33 23.12
N MET A 540 29.80 -5.51 23.83
CA MET A 540 29.80 -5.61 25.30
C MET A 540 30.54 -6.87 25.79
N THR A 541 30.20 -8.05 25.26
CA THR A 541 30.85 -9.32 25.67
C THR A 541 32.32 -9.34 25.37
N THR A 542 32.76 -8.73 24.26
CA THR A 542 34.18 -8.60 23.94
C THR A 542 34.90 -7.62 24.90
N LEU A 543 34.25 -6.48 25.20
CA LEU A 543 34.82 -5.46 26.11
C LEU A 543 34.97 -5.99 27.54
N PHE A 544 34.00 -6.76 28.03
CA PHE A 544 34.04 -7.32 29.38
C PHE A 544 34.73 -8.67 29.48
N GLY A 545 35.32 -9.19 28.39
CA GLY A 545 36.10 -10.43 28.39
C GLY A 545 35.31 -11.68 28.78
N THR A 546 34.02 -11.76 28.39
CA THR A 546 33.16 -12.89 28.74
C THR A 546 33.64 -14.19 28.11
N ALA A 547 33.57 -15.30 28.82
CA ALA A 547 33.96 -16.62 28.30
C ALA A 547 32.99 -17.10 27.22
N LYS A 548 33.52 -17.83 26.22
CA LYS A 548 32.75 -18.48 25.17
C LYS A 548 32.29 -19.87 25.62
N ASN A 549 31.17 -20.36 25.10
CA ASN A 549 30.71 -21.72 25.30
C ASN A 549 31.57 -22.73 24.50
N SER A 550 31.25 -24.04 24.61
CA SER A 550 31.93 -25.12 23.90
C SER A 550 31.92 -24.99 22.37
N GLU A 551 30.96 -24.24 21.81
CA GLU A 551 30.83 -23.97 20.38
C GLU A 551 31.53 -22.68 19.92
N SER A 552 32.35 -22.09 20.80
CA SER A 552 33.10 -20.84 20.58
C SER A 552 32.17 -19.62 20.40
N GLN A 553 30.95 -19.63 20.96
CA GLN A 553 29.99 -18.54 20.91
C GLN A 553 29.95 -17.79 22.24
N TYR A 554 29.80 -16.49 22.20
CA TYR A 554 29.44 -15.72 23.38
C TYR A 554 27.99 -15.95 23.78
N THR A 555 27.72 -15.98 25.08
CA THR A 555 26.40 -16.25 25.62
C THR A 555 25.94 -15.08 26.51
N LEU A 556 24.63 -14.89 26.57
CA LEU A 556 23.94 -14.06 27.56
C LEU A 556 22.96 -14.96 28.33
N PHE A 557 23.06 -15.00 29.65
CA PHE A 557 22.29 -15.95 30.49
C PHE A 557 22.43 -17.42 30.06
N ASN A 558 23.65 -17.84 29.68
CA ASN A 558 23.98 -19.15 29.12
C ASN A 558 23.35 -19.49 27.76
N ILE A 559 22.75 -18.50 27.06
CA ILE A 559 22.12 -18.68 25.78
C ILE A 559 22.92 -17.94 24.71
N ALA A 560 23.22 -18.61 23.59
CA ALA A 560 23.87 -17.96 22.46
C ALA A 560 22.96 -16.91 21.82
N TYR A 561 23.50 -15.72 21.57
CA TYR A 561 22.75 -14.69 20.88
C TYR A 561 23.07 -14.66 19.39
N ALA A 562 22.04 -14.36 18.59
CA ALA A 562 22.18 -14.24 17.15
C ALA A 562 22.90 -12.96 16.75
N GLN A 563 23.81 -13.06 15.75
CA GLN A 563 24.50 -11.93 15.15
C GLN A 563 24.37 -11.98 13.62
N TYR A 564 23.66 -10.99 13.04
CA TYR A 564 23.44 -10.91 11.61
C TYR A 564 23.10 -9.49 11.16
N VAL A 565 23.17 -9.28 9.85
CA VAL A 565 22.60 -8.12 9.16
C VAL A 565 21.59 -8.59 8.12
N LYS A 566 20.49 -7.84 7.94
CA LYS A 566 19.43 -8.18 7.01
C LYS A 566 18.93 -6.92 6.31
N GLY A 567 18.69 -7.03 5.00
CA GLY A 567 18.11 -5.98 4.16
C GLY A 567 16.96 -6.54 3.34
N ASP A 568 15.85 -5.82 3.32
CA ASP A 568 14.65 -6.16 2.55
C ASP A 568 14.26 -4.97 1.66
N PHE A 569 13.94 -5.25 0.41
CA PHE A 569 13.40 -4.29 -0.54
C PHE A 569 12.18 -4.89 -1.23
N ASP A 570 11.05 -4.18 -1.17
CA ASP A 570 9.81 -4.53 -1.86
C ASP A 570 9.32 -3.33 -2.65
N PHE A 571 8.94 -3.54 -3.89
CA PHE A 571 8.36 -2.54 -4.77
C PHE A 571 7.15 -3.12 -5.49
N ALA A 572 6.02 -2.44 -5.41
CA ALA A 572 4.80 -2.80 -6.13
C ALA A 572 4.24 -1.60 -6.88
N LYS A 573 3.83 -1.79 -8.13
CA LYS A 573 3.20 -0.75 -8.95
C LYS A 573 1.98 -1.30 -9.66
N SER A 574 0.88 -0.55 -9.60
CA SER A 574 -0.34 -0.81 -10.36
C SER A 574 -0.48 0.18 -11.51
N PHE A 575 -0.73 -0.33 -12.70
CA PHE A 575 -1.05 0.43 -13.90
C PHE A 575 -2.53 0.23 -14.21
N ARG A 576 -3.30 1.29 -14.12
CA ARG A 576 -4.71 1.26 -14.45
C ARG A 576 -4.91 1.55 -15.94
N PHE A 577 -5.55 0.63 -16.66
CA PHE A 577 -5.93 0.83 -18.05
C PHE A 577 -7.34 1.36 -18.21
N THR A 578 -8.26 0.80 -17.41
CA THR A 578 -9.66 1.24 -17.33
C THR A 578 -10.09 1.20 -15.86
N PRO A 579 -11.27 1.74 -15.49
CA PRO A 579 -11.79 1.61 -14.13
C PRO A 579 -11.84 0.16 -13.61
N GLU A 580 -11.94 -0.80 -14.51
CA GLU A 580 -12.15 -2.22 -14.19
C GLU A 580 -10.96 -3.12 -14.50
N ASN A 581 -9.90 -2.59 -15.15
CA ASN A 581 -8.73 -3.39 -15.56
C ASN A 581 -7.43 -2.73 -15.14
N SER A 582 -6.54 -3.52 -14.57
CA SER A 582 -5.21 -3.06 -14.14
C SER A 582 -4.16 -4.15 -14.33
N LEU A 583 -2.91 -3.72 -14.42
CA LEU A 583 -1.73 -4.58 -14.36
C LEU A 583 -0.95 -4.23 -13.10
N ALA A 584 -0.71 -5.20 -12.24
CA ALA A 584 0.14 -5.04 -11.08
C ALA A 584 1.49 -5.74 -11.31
N VAL A 585 2.56 -5.08 -10.91
CA VAL A 585 3.93 -5.60 -10.97
C VAL A 585 4.53 -5.50 -9.59
N HIS A 586 5.20 -6.56 -9.14
CA HIS A 586 5.89 -6.64 -7.86
C HIS A 586 7.31 -7.13 -8.06
N PHE A 587 8.22 -6.55 -7.27
CA PHE A 587 9.62 -6.97 -7.16
C PHE A 587 10.01 -6.97 -5.68
N GLY A 588 10.48 -8.10 -5.18
CA GLY A 588 10.94 -8.31 -3.82
C GLY A 588 12.36 -8.88 -3.79
N LEU A 589 13.24 -8.27 -3.01
CA LEU A 589 14.60 -8.73 -2.78
C LEU A 589 14.89 -8.72 -1.28
N GLY A 590 15.37 -9.83 -0.76
CA GLY A 590 15.81 -9.95 0.63
C GLY A 590 17.18 -10.59 0.72
N ILE A 591 18.04 -10.04 1.57
CA ILE A 591 19.38 -10.57 1.83
C ILE A 591 19.64 -10.54 3.33
N ALA A 592 20.06 -11.65 3.91
CA ALA A 592 20.42 -11.75 5.32
C ALA A 592 21.75 -12.48 5.46
N TYR A 593 22.68 -11.92 6.21
CA TYR A 593 24.03 -12.46 6.38
C TYR A 593 24.37 -12.70 7.86
N PRO A 594 24.49 -13.97 8.32
CA PRO A 594 24.95 -14.29 9.65
C PRO A 594 26.49 -14.17 9.73
N TYR A 595 27.01 -13.59 10.80
CA TYR A 595 28.45 -13.44 11.04
C TYR A 595 28.77 -13.44 12.54
N GLY A 596 30.09 -13.38 12.86
CA GLY A 596 30.56 -13.27 14.25
C GLY A 596 30.09 -14.43 15.14
N ASN A 597 29.15 -14.14 16.03
CA ASN A 597 28.62 -15.10 16.97
C ASN A 597 27.65 -16.14 16.34
N SER A 598 27.20 -15.92 15.10
CA SER A 598 26.25 -16.80 14.41
C SER A 598 26.86 -17.40 13.14
N LYS A 599 26.83 -18.71 13.04
CA LYS A 599 27.18 -19.45 11.83
C LYS A 599 25.99 -19.60 10.87
N VAL A 600 24.80 -19.67 11.42
CA VAL A 600 23.52 -19.87 10.72
C VAL A 600 22.55 -18.77 11.13
N LEU A 601 21.69 -18.34 10.21
CA LEU A 601 20.64 -17.36 10.50
C LEU A 601 19.52 -18.03 11.32
N PRO A 602 18.96 -17.38 12.36
CA PRO A 602 17.78 -17.87 13.05
C PRO A 602 16.63 -18.16 12.09
N TYR A 603 15.90 -19.22 12.34
CA TYR A 603 14.82 -19.68 11.47
C TYR A 603 13.77 -18.59 11.18
N GLU A 604 13.39 -17.83 12.20
CA GLU A 604 12.43 -16.73 12.09
C GLU A 604 12.91 -15.59 11.18
N LYS A 605 14.19 -15.57 10.86
CA LYS A 605 14.84 -14.53 10.04
C LYS A 605 15.17 -15.01 8.64
N ARG A 606 15.08 -16.31 8.40
CA ARG A 606 15.30 -16.90 7.09
C ARG A 606 14.14 -16.64 6.15
N TYR A 607 14.43 -16.65 4.87
CA TYR A 607 13.43 -16.52 3.82
C TYR A 607 12.92 -17.88 3.38
N PHE A 608 11.69 -17.89 2.91
CA PHE A 608 11.06 -19.02 2.22
C PHE A 608 10.33 -18.53 0.97
N SER A 609 10.08 -19.42 0.02
CA SER A 609 9.37 -19.12 -1.23
C SER A 609 8.26 -20.14 -1.49
N GLY A 610 7.35 -19.77 -2.40
CA GLY A 610 6.10 -20.47 -2.67
C GLY A 610 4.93 -19.94 -1.86
N GLY A 611 3.72 -20.37 -2.22
CA GLY A 611 2.48 -19.95 -1.61
C GLY A 611 1.82 -18.76 -2.31
N ALA A 612 0.68 -18.36 -1.79
CA ALA A 612 -0.24 -17.40 -2.40
C ALA A 612 0.33 -15.98 -2.65
N ASN A 613 1.40 -15.58 -1.95
CA ASN A 613 1.99 -14.24 -2.00
C ASN A 613 3.43 -14.21 -2.54
N SER A 614 3.90 -15.30 -3.14
CA SER A 614 5.22 -15.43 -3.73
C SER A 614 5.11 -16.11 -5.09
N VAL A 615 5.72 -17.28 -5.31
CA VAL A 615 5.65 -18.03 -6.56
C VAL A 615 4.53 -19.08 -6.47
N ARG A 616 3.35 -18.78 -7.03
CA ARG A 616 2.09 -19.51 -6.84
C ARG A 616 2.02 -20.90 -7.52
N GLY A 617 3.06 -21.32 -8.22
CA GLY A 617 3.16 -22.70 -8.70
C GLY A 617 3.57 -23.72 -7.63
N TRP A 618 3.99 -23.26 -6.45
CA TRP A 618 4.47 -24.06 -5.32
C TRP A 618 3.67 -23.77 -4.07
N SER A 619 3.47 -24.79 -3.24
CA SER A 619 2.94 -24.61 -1.90
C SER A 619 3.90 -23.79 -1.03
N VAL A 620 3.42 -23.33 0.11
CA VAL A 620 4.25 -22.56 1.06
C VAL A 620 5.46 -23.40 1.47
N ARG A 621 6.66 -22.83 1.35
CA ARG A 621 7.94 -23.48 1.67
C ARG A 621 8.24 -24.75 0.85
N GLU A 622 7.73 -24.87 -0.34
CA GLU A 622 8.03 -25.98 -1.25
C GLU A 622 9.17 -25.65 -2.22
N LEU A 623 9.47 -24.36 -2.45
CA LEU A 623 10.44 -23.92 -3.45
C LEU A 623 11.79 -23.57 -2.83
N GLY A 624 12.86 -24.12 -3.42
CA GLY A 624 14.26 -23.81 -3.10
C GLY A 624 14.80 -24.46 -1.83
N PRO A 625 15.99 -24.07 -1.36
CA PRO A 625 16.89 -23.06 -1.96
C PRO A 625 17.57 -23.53 -3.25
N GLY A 626 17.70 -22.63 -4.21
CA GLY A 626 18.35 -22.90 -5.49
C GLY A 626 17.74 -24.09 -6.23
N SER A 627 18.56 -25.13 -6.48
CA SER A 627 18.13 -26.40 -7.09
C SER A 627 17.88 -27.52 -6.08
N PHE A 628 17.83 -27.23 -4.79
CA PHE A 628 17.58 -28.23 -3.76
C PHE A 628 16.15 -28.80 -3.84
N GLN A 629 16.02 -30.13 -3.74
CA GLN A 629 14.73 -30.84 -3.91
C GLN A 629 14.11 -31.35 -2.60
N GLY A 630 14.70 -31.00 -1.45
CA GLY A 630 14.39 -31.65 -0.20
C GLY A 630 15.21 -32.96 0.00
N LYS A 631 15.07 -33.57 1.15
CA LYS A 631 15.77 -34.83 1.47
C LYS A 631 15.01 -35.98 0.82
N ASP A 632 15.73 -36.83 0.06
CA ASP A 632 15.17 -37.98 -0.66
C ASP A 632 13.98 -37.64 -1.59
N GLY A 633 13.94 -36.38 -2.13
CA GLY A 633 12.86 -35.92 -2.99
C GLY A 633 11.54 -35.61 -2.26
N ARG A 634 11.54 -35.65 -0.92
CA ARG A 634 10.39 -35.22 -0.09
C ARG A 634 10.56 -33.77 0.34
N ILE A 635 9.46 -33.07 0.46
CA ILE A 635 9.43 -31.68 0.95
C ILE A 635 9.91 -31.66 2.40
N ASP A 636 10.98 -30.92 2.66
CA ASP A 636 11.50 -30.67 3.98
C ASP A 636 11.35 -29.19 4.33
N PHE A 637 10.21 -28.82 4.93
CA PHE A 637 9.84 -27.43 5.22
C PHE A 637 10.88 -26.68 6.05
N ILE A 638 11.73 -27.36 6.79
CA ILE A 638 12.75 -26.75 7.64
C ILE A 638 13.98 -26.39 6.81
N ASN A 639 14.38 -27.29 5.92
CA ASN A 639 15.55 -27.09 5.05
C ASN A 639 15.22 -26.26 3.79
N GLN A 640 13.93 -26.08 3.45
CA GLN A 640 13.52 -25.22 2.34
C GLN A 640 13.42 -23.74 2.76
N THR A 641 14.51 -23.27 3.34
CA THR A 641 14.71 -21.87 3.76
C THR A 641 16.05 -21.34 3.24
N GLY A 642 16.17 -20.04 3.04
CA GLY A 642 17.35 -19.40 2.49
C GLY A 642 17.72 -18.10 3.21
N ASP A 643 18.88 -17.56 2.84
CA ASP A 643 19.42 -16.30 3.33
C ASP A 643 19.22 -15.17 2.30
N VAL A 644 18.95 -15.53 1.04
CA VAL A 644 18.65 -14.61 -0.06
C VAL A 644 17.30 -15.00 -0.65
N LYS A 645 16.48 -14.01 -1.01
CA LYS A 645 15.18 -14.19 -1.65
C LYS A 645 15.03 -13.23 -2.83
N LEU A 646 14.45 -13.74 -3.91
CA LEU A 646 14.02 -12.95 -5.06
C LEU A 646 12.60 -13.36 -5.43
N ASP A 647 11.69 -12.39 -5.50
CA ASP A 647 10.32 -12.54 -5.99
C ASP A 647 10.04 -11.51 -7.08
N MET A 648 9.46 -11.94 -8.18
CA MET A 648 9.00 -11.09 -9.28
C MET A 648 7.62 -11.58 -9.72
N ASN A 649 6.64 -10.70 -9.71
CA ASN A 649 5.26 -11.06 -10.02
C ASN A 649 4.65 -10.05 -10.98
N ILE A 650 3.91 -10.54 -11.95
CA ILE A 650 3.11 -9.74 -12.87
C ILE A 650 1.69 -10.31 -12.84
N GLU A 651 0.71 -9.47 -12.56
CA GLU A 651 -0.69 -9.89 -12.45
C GLU A 651 -1.60 -8.90 -13.18
N TYR A 652 -2.27 -9.38 -14.22
CA TYR A 652 -3.39 -8.68 -14.82
C TYR A 652 -4.65 -8.95 -14.00
N ARG A 653 -5.37 -7.90 -13.64
CA ARG A 653 -6.60 -7.92 -12.85
C ARG A 653 -7.73 -7.31 -13.66
N GLY A 654 -8.86 -7.98 -13.73
CA GLY A 654 -10.02 -7.49 -14.46
C GLY A 654 -11.32 -7.87 -13.79
N HIS A 655 -12.27 -6.93 -13.80
CA HIS A 655 -13.61 -7.19 -13.31
C HIS A 655 -14.33 -8.19 -14.22
N LEU A 656 -14.97 -9.21 -13.65
CA LEU A 656 -15.79 -10.16 -14.37
C LEU A 656 -17.26 -9.74 -14.34
N PHE A 657 -17.86 -9.83 -13.18
CA PHE A 657 -19.25 -9.44 -12.95
C PHE A 657 -19.55 -9.47 -11.43
N TRP A 658 -20.52 -8.70 -10.99
CA TRP A 658 -20.96 -8.59 -9.61
C TRP A 658 -19.78 -8.22 -8.67
N VAL A 659 -19.45 -9.09 -7.72
CA VAL A 659 -18.26 -8.95 -6.83
C VAL A 659 -17.11 -9.84 -7.28
N LEU A 660 -17.18 -10.45 -8.44
CA LEU A 660 -16.20 -11.39 -8.96
C LEU A 660 -15.23 -10.68 -9.89
N ASP A 661 -13.98 -10.73 -9.54
CA ASP A 661 -12.87 -10.29 -10.36
C ASP A 661 -12.02 -11.49 -10.74
N GLY A 662 -11.38 -11.43 -11.90
CA GLY A 662 -10.44 -12.43 -12.35
C GLY A 662 -9.03 -11.89 -12.42
N ALA A 663 -8.06 -12.77 -12.35
CA ALA A 663 -6.67 -12.44 -12.56
C ALA A 663 -5.97 -13.48 -13.43
N ALA A 664 -4.99 -13.03 -14.19
CA ALA A 664 -4.01 -13.87 -14.85
C ALA A 664 -2.62 -13.43 -14.40
N PHE A 665 -1.77 -14.37 -14.04
CA PHE A 665 -0.50 -14.03 -13.44
C PHE A 665 0.67 -14.87 -13.95
N VAL A 666 1.85 -14.29 -13.84
CA VAL A 666 3.14 -14.95 -14.01
C VAL A 666 4.01 -14.54 -12.82
N ASP A 667 4.55 -15.55 -12.12
CA ASP A 667 5.43 -15.37 -10.98
C ASP A 667 6.78 -15.99 -11.28
N ALA A 668 7.85 -15.34 -10.83
CA ALA A 668 9.21 -15.86 -10.95
C ALA A 668 9.98 -15.54 -9.66
N GLY A 669 10.82 -16.47 -9.21
CA GLY A 669 11.62 -16.26 -8.01
C GLY A 669 12.26 -17.52 -7.48
N ASN A 670 13.02 -17.36 -6.42
CA ASN A 670 13.59 -18.45 -5.63
C ASN A 670 14.20 -17.89 -4.32
N ILE A 671 14.68 -18.78 -3.49
CA ILE A 671 15.55 -18.48 -2.34
C ILE A 671 16.89 -19.17 -2.53
N TRP A 672 17.92 -18.69 -1.84
CA TRP A 672 19.25 -19.28 -1.81
C TRP A 672 19.89 -19.12 -0.44
N THR A 673 20.87 -19.95 -0.14
CA THR A 673 21.75 -19.76 1.01
C THR A 673 23.01 -18.99 0.58
N ILE A 674 23.55 -18.17 1.47
CA ILE A 674 24.82 -17.47 1.21
C ILE A 674 25.99 -18.44 1.37
N ARG A 675 25.91 -19.32 2.38
CA ARG A 675 26.92 -20.35 2.64
C ARG A 675 26.50 -21.69 2.02
N SER A 676 27.49 -22.52 1.71
CA SER A 676 27.23 -23.91 1.33
C SER A 676 26.92 -24.74 2.57
N TYR A 677 25.84 -25.50 2.52
CA TYR A 677 25.46 -26.47 3.54
C TYR A 677 25.35 -27.83 2.88
N ASP A 678 25.93 -28.86 3.54
CA ASP A 678 25.90 -30.24 3.03
C ASP A 678 24.46 -30.79 2.92
N ASP A 679 23.58 -30.31 3.80
CA ASP A 679 22.16 -30.67 3.82
C ASP A 679 21.31 -29.97 2.75
N GLN A 680 21.86 -28.98 2.03
CA GLN A 680 21.18 -28.20 0.99
C GLN A 680 22.03 -28.14 -0.29
N PRO A 681 22.34 -29.31 -0.92
CA PRO A 681 23.17 -29.35 -2.13
C PRO A 681 22.48 -28.56 -3.27
N GLY A 682 23.25 -27.66 -3.92
CA GLY A 682 22.72 -26.76 -4.98
C GLY A 682 21.96 -25.54 -4.46
N GLY A 683 21.88 -25.35 -3.13
CA GLY A 683 21.17 -24.24 -2.51
C GLY A 683 21.95 -22.92 -2.46
N GLN A 684 23.28 -22.95 -2.63
CA GLN A 684 24.12 -21.76 -2.49
C GLN A 684 23.93 -20.77 -3.64
N PHE A 685 23.78 -19.48 -3.28
CA PHE A 685 23.72 -18.38 -4.25
C PHE A 685 25.07 -18.20 -4.96
N ARG A 686 25.03 -18.17 -6.28
CA ARG A 686 26.19 -17.90 -7.12
C ARG A 686 25.80 -16.96 -8.25
N PHE A 687 26.51 -15.85 -8.42
CA PHE A 687 26.23 -14.85 -9.46
C PHE A 687 26.32 -15.40 -10.88
N ASP A 688 27.11 -16.43 -11.11
CA ASP A 688 27.29 -17.10 -12.40
C ASP A 688 26.18 -18.10 -12.73
N LYS A 689 25.28 -18.46 -11.78
CA LYS A 689 24.31 -19.56 -11.94
C LYS A 689 22.89 -19.24 -11.46
N PHE A 690 22.67 -18.21 -10.64
CA PHE A 690 21.37 -17.99 -9.99
C PHE A 690 20.20 -17.84 -10.96
N TRP A 691 20.41 -17.25 -12.15
CA TRP A 691 19.34 -17.09 -13.16
C TRP A 691 18.83 -18.42 -13.72
N ARG A 692 19.65 -19.49 -13.72
CA ARG A 692 19.25 -20.85 -14.11
C ARG A 692 18.43 -21.55 -13.05
N GLN A 693 18.44 -20.99 -11.84
CA GLN A 693 17.72 -21.52 -10.69
C GLN A 693 16.45 -20.69 -10.40
N ILE A 694 16.09 -19.75 -11.26
CA ILE A 694 14.83 -19.02 -11.11
C ILE A 694 13.68 -19.96 -11.49
N ALA A 695 12.78 -20.18 -10.54
CA ALA A 695 11.53 -20.88 -10.77
C ALA A 695 10.52 -19.95 -11.42
N VAL A 696 9.69 -20.47 -12.32
CA VAL A 696 8.63 -19.67 -12.97
C VAL A 696 7.32 -20.43 -12.89
N SER A 697 6.25 -19.70 -12.56
CA SER A 697 4.87 -20.21 -12.59
C SER A 697 3.94 -19.24 -13.34
N TYR A 698 2.81 -19.76 -13.78
CA TYR A 698 1.72 -19.00 -14.38
C TYR A 698 0.39 -19.53 -13.88
N GLY A 699 -0.65 -18.72 -13.96
CA GLY A 699 -1.94 -19.19 -13.50
C GLY A 699 -3.07 -18.20 -13.67
N LEU A 700 -4.22 -18.63 -13.18
CA LEU A 700 -5.45 -17.87 -13.15
C LEU A 700 -5.95 -17.77 -11.72
N GLY A 701 -6.61 -16.67 -11.39
CA GLY A 701 -7.17 -16.47 -10.08
C GLY A 701 -8.55 -15.84 -10.13
N LEU A 702 -9.36 -16.21 -9.14
CA LEU A 702 -10.66 -15.61 -8.87
C LEU A 702 -10.58 -14.79 -7.59
N ARG A 703 -11.27 -13.66 -7.57
CA ARG A 703 -11.33 -12.73 -6.46
C ARG A 703 -12.80 -12.41 -6.16
N LEU A 704 -13.24 -12.65 -4.94
CA LEU A 704 -14.52 -12.16 -4.44
C LEU A 704 -14.24 -10.85 -3.68
N ASN A 705 -14.57 -9.73 -4.32
CA ASN A 705 -14.31 -8.39 -3.82
C ASN A 705 -15.56 -7.82 -3.14
N PHE A 706 -15.54 -7.76 -1.81
CA PHE A 706 -16.65 -7.25 -1.00
C PHE A 706 -16.41 -5.79 -0.54
N ASN A 707 -15.46 -5.06 -1.15
CA ASN A 707 -14.99 -3.72 -0.79
C ASN A 707 -14.24 -3.64 0.56
N TYR A 708 -14.64 -4.41 1.57
CA TYR A 708 -13.99 -4.46 2.90
C TYR A 708 -12.91 -5.51 2.98
N PHE A 709 -13.07 -6.61 2.24
CA PHE A 709 -12.08 -7.68 2.12
C PHE A 709 -12.23 -8.39 0.78
N ILE A 710 -11.17 -9.04 0.37
CA ILE A 710 -11.11 -9.79 -0.88
C ILE A 710 -10.77 -11.23 -0.53
N LEU A 711 -11.64 -12.18 -0.93
CA LEU A 711 -11.31 -13.60 -0.91
C LEU A 711 -10.71 -13.98 -2.25
N ARG A 712 -9.61 -14.70 -2.22
CA ARG A 712 -8.83 -15.04 -3.39
C ARG A 712 -8.61 -16.55 -3.50
N LEU A 713 -8.82 -17.06 -4.70
CA LEU A 713 -8.53 -18.43 -5.09
C LEU A 713 -7.61 -18.39 -6.32
N ASP A 714 -6.37 -18.82 -6.16
CA ASP A 714 -5.36 -18.83 -7.21
C ASP A 714 -5.01 -20.27 -7.61
N ALA A 715 -5.13 -20.57 -8.90
CA ALA A 715 -4.73 -21.82 -9.53
C ALA A 715 -3.42 -21.59 -10.28
N GLY A 716 -2.32 -22.10 -9.76
CA GLY A 716 -0.99 -21.95 -10.31
C GLY A 716 -0.46 -23.21 -10.95
N MET A 717 0.29 -23.05 -12.04
CA MET A 717 1.01 -24.13 -12.74
C MET A 717 2.49 -23.77 -12.80
N LYS A 718 3.34 -24.77 -12.54
CA LYS A 718 4.80 -24.64 -12.70
C LYS A 718 5.14 -24.51 -14.19
N ALA A 719 5.98 -23.56 -14.56
CA ALA A 719 6.50 -23.38 -15.92
C ALA A 719 7.95 -23.82 -16.02
N VAL A 720 8.81 -23.40 -15.07
CA VAL A 720 10.21 -23.77 -14.95
C VAL A 720 10.46 -24.26 -13.54
N HIS A 721 10.96 -25.48 -13.36
CA HIS A 721 11.28 -26.09 -12.07
C HIS A 721 12.79 -26.31 -11.92
N PRO A 722 13.52 -25.46 -11.21
CA PRO A 722 14.98 -25.46 -11.19
C PRO A 722 15.61 -26.67 -10.48
N ALA A 723 14.84 -27.39 -9.68
CA ALA A 723 15.32 -28.55 -8.94
C ALA A 723 15.59 -29.79 -9.81
N TYR A 724 15.06 -29.83 -11.03
CA TYR A 724 15.24 -30.96 -11.93
C TYR A 724 16.19 -30.63 -13.09
N THR A 725 16.99 -31.60 -13.52
CA THR A 725 17.88 -31.52 -14.68
C THR A 725 17.27 -32.18 -15.92
N ASP A 726 16.30 -33.09 -15.74
CA ASP A 726 15.55 -33.70 -16.83
C ASP A 726 14.62 -32.69 -17.49
N VAL A 727 14.71 -32.54 -18.82
CA VAL A 727 13.97 -31.52 -19.61
C VAL A 727 12.46 -31.59 -19.35
N ARG A 728 11.88 -32.78 -19.19
CA ARG A 728 10.43 -32.94 -18.96
C ARG A 728 9.95 -32.41 -17.61
N ARG A 729 10.81 -32.52 -16.61
CA ARG A 729 10.51 -32.02 -15.25
C ARG A 729 11.01 -30.59 -15.04
N HIS A 730 12.06 -30.20 -15.76
CA HIS A 730 12.61 -28.84 -15.70
C HIS A 730 11.68 -27.81 -16.37
N TYR A 731 11.01 -28.20 -17.49
CA TYR A 731 10.10 -27.36 -18.24
C TYR A 731 8.67 -27.92 -18.25
N PRO A 732 7.94 -27.90 -17.13
CA PRO A 732 6.55 -28.34 -17.06
C PRO A 732 5.62 -27.64 -18.05
N ILE A 733 5.92 -26.40 -18.45
CA ILE A 733 5.14 -25.67 -19.45
C ILE A 733 5.05 -26.41 -20.78
N ILE A 734 6.08 -27.19 -21.15
CA ILE A 734 6.11 -28.00 -22.39
C ILE A 734 5.48 -29.37 -22.14
N HIS A 735 5.70 -29.94 -20.95
CA HIS A 735 5.21 -31.27 -20.56
C HIS A 735 4.42 -31.22 -19.26
N PRO A 736 3.22 -30.59 -19.23
CA PRO A 736 2.46 -30.36 -18.00
C PRO A 736 1.93 -31.67 -17.41
N ASN A 737 2.05 -31.79 -16.08
CA ASN A 737 1.45 -32.86 -15.29
C ASN A 737 0.67 -32.25 -14.14
N PHE A 738 -0.67 -32.27 -14.21
CA PHE A 738 -1.52 -31.65 -13.19
C PHE A 738 -1.31 -32.19 -11.79
N GLY A 739 -0.98 -33.48 -11.63
CA GLY A 739 -0.76 -34.05 -10.29
C GLY A 739 0.52 -33.58 -9.61
N ARG A 740 1.51 -33.12 -10.39
CA ARG A 740 2.83 -32.69 -9.89
C ARG A 740 2.98 -31.16 -9.93
N ASP A 741 2.44 -30.53 -10.98
CA ASP A 741 2.81 -29.15 -11.37
C ASP A 741 1.74 -28.12 -11.01
N PHE A 742 0.57 -28.57 -10.51
CA PHE A 742 -0.55 -27.74 -10.14
C PHE A 742 -0.56 -27.45 -8.64
N SER A 743 -0.83 -26.19 -8.29
CA SER A 743 -1.07 -25.74 -6.91
C SER A 743 -2.32 -24.88 -6.84
N LEU A 744 -3.12 -25.06 -5.80
CA LEU A 744 -4.29 -24.25 -5.51
C LEU A 744 -4.09 -23.51 -4.19
N HIS A 745 -4.28 -22.19 -4.23
CA HIS A 745 -4.11 -21.33 -3.06
C HIS A 745 -5.40 -20.59 -2.73
N PHE A 746 -5.79 -20.65 -1.48
CA PHE A 746 -6.81 -19.79 -0.90
C PHE A 746 -6.13 -18.72 -0.06
N ALA A 747 -6.53 -17.45 -0.22
CA ALA A 747 -5.97 -16.35 0.54
C ALA A 747 -6.97 -15.20 0.72
N VAL A 748 -6.67 -14.30 1.64
CA VAL A 748 -7.43 -13.07 1.91
C VAL A 748 -6.57 -11.86 1.55
N GLY A 749 -7.14 -10.90 0.83
CA GLY A 749 -6.43 -9.72 0.34
C GLY A 749 -5.76 -9.92 -1.01
N LEU A 750 -5.07 -8.88 -1.49
CA LEU A 750 -4.25 -8.93 -2.71
C LEU A 750 -2.86 -9.51 -2.40
N PRO A 751 -2.16 -10.11 -3.39
CA PRO A 751 -0.85 -10.73 -3.15
C PRO A 751 0.25 -9.68 -2.87
N PHE A 752 0.10 -8.46 -3.45
CA PHE A 752 1.05 -7.35 -3.33
C PHE A 752 0.39 -6.02 -3.66
#